data_ff98b99a789e9ab04403958476992e5a
#
_entry.id   ff98b99a789e9ab04403958476992e5a
#
_cell.length_a   1.000
_cell.length_b   1.000
_cell.length_c   1.000
_cell.angle_alpha   90.00
_cell.angle_beta   90.00
_cell.angle_gamma   90.00
#
_symmetry.space_group_name_H-M   'P 1'
#
loop_
_entity.id
_entity.type
_entity.pdbx_description
1 polymer ?
#
loop_
_entity_poly.entity_id
_entity_poly.type
_entity_poly.pdbx_seq_one_letter_code
_entity_poly.pdbx_strand_id
1 'polypeptide(L)'
;MWGAESDRRRSGPRAVVPRPRLADPLTRPDAAPILVVQGPPGLGKSLLLDEVARRLGAGRVARVDPALGDAIGPAVDDILCRAVGDAAGDPPAILLDGVPDPDGDGVRSALRAARDHDTRVLLSTRTQPAWATADRQLDGTIQLVGLADLLFDAAEIHHLATRFRVALSPDDLAELDQTTDGWPALVVAALRARRPDAALSERRLRDLVDQFVRNELLGDLDPADHTLLTDVAAAPRFDASVLALLLEDHAAAPDDPAALIDRWATAGRLVPVADDAQWRLPHPVRRALLARLDVEQPGRRTELVTRTVRLLVAHGRTTDALPLVVDTALDKATAGSVVRASWEPAVARGQFDDLLPAVNTLPDDVIAADPVLLLLAAIAAVAPPPDLQTFARRVAQADRLVDPYTLSGTLLTIRCFQMVLARARGDAAAALAVERAGQALIRAATDDERREHLDRVVYFEWQTGANRLAAGDLDAAEAILGRTATQARHHGIAWHEANSEALRSYTSFLRGDLAGAARQARSAAEIARRHGWADNQFTDHVHLTRGALDLEHGRTAGVAERLHGAQRRLDRDVVPPAARLALAWSVLALLGGDRTAAGHAELLSGEDQPTNRLPLNRLLATIARAHALIARDDPEAATALLATTAAPPGHAALLAVARARALLAAGDPLAAGRELTPLGDLGTVPRTVRADVYALLVESALRRGLGPGAHLHQLFALIERTGARRPLLLLPALRTAVIGGELPLPPSGPLSSLPVELAALHRANTGAAPALSERETEVLLSLDGPETLSDIAKSMYISGNTLKTTARSLYRKLGAADRYEAVVVARALAILPAQ
;
A
#
# COMPACT_ATOMS: atom_id res chain seq x y z
N MET A 1 -14.41 -6.95 -57.70
CA MET A 1 -14.69 -8.20 -56.98
C MET A 1 -13.41 -9.03 -56.92
N TRP A 2 -12.33 -8.48 -56.33
CA TRP A 2 -11.08 -9.15 -56.04
C TRP A 2 -10.35 -8.28 -54.99
N GLY A 3 -10.38 -8.66 -53.74
CA GLY A 3 -9.68 -7.92 -52.66
C GLY A 3 -10.08 -8.25 -51.25
N ALA A 4 -11.19 -8.98 -50.99
CA ALA A 4 -11.70 -9.19 -49.63
C ALA A 4 -11.46 -10.60 -49.07
N GLU A 5 -10.79 -11.51 -49.80
CA GLU A 5 -10.61 -12.91 -49.34
C GLU A 5 -9.20 -13.29 -48.94
N SER A 6 -8.21 -12.42 -49.13
CA SER A 6 -6.80 -12.74 -48.80
C SER A 6 -6.37 -12.53 -47.35
N ASP A 7 -7.15 -11.81 -46.55
CA ASP A 7 -6.77 -11.47 -45.17
C ASP A 7 -7.27 -12.44 -44.08
N ARG A 8 -8.15 -13.40 -44.45
CA ARG A 8 -8.73 -14.37 -43.50
C ARG A 8 -7.89 -15.65 -43.28
N ARG A 9 -6.75 -15.83 -43.96
CA ARG A 9 -5.96 -17.09 -43.90
C ARG A 9 -4.58 -16.99 -43.24
N ARG A 10 -4.23 -15.90 -42.57
CA ARG A 10 -2.90 -15.74 -41.88
C ARG A 10 -2.95 -15.42 -40.41
N SER A 11 -3.98 -15.80 -39.67
CA SER A 11 -3.95 -15.69 -38.23
C SER A 11 -4.19 -17.06 -37.59
N GLY A 12 -3.12 -17.66 -37.10
CA GLY A 12 -3.24 -18.65 -36.01
C GLY A 12 -4.05 -18.05 -34.85
N PRO A 13 -4.54 -18.83 -33.88
CA PRO A 13 -5.45 -18.31 -32.85
C PRO A 13 -4.81 -17.08 -32.22
N ARG A 14 -5.40 -15.90 -32.47
CA ARG A 14 -5.01 -14.66 -31.79
C ARG A 14 -5.21 -14.91 -30.30
N ALA A 15 -4.14 -14.83 -29.53
CA ALA A 15 -4.22 -14.91 -28.09
C ALA A 15 -4.91 -13.63 -27.59
N VAL A 16 -6.23 -13.63 -27.57
CA VAL A 16 -7.03 -12.54 -27.01
C VAL A 16 -6.93 -12.63 -25.50
N VAL A 17 -6.33 -11.63 -24.86
CA VAL A 17 -6.32 -11.47 -23.41
C VAL A 17 -7.57 -10.69 -23.04
N PRO A 18 -8.47 -11.26 -22.23
CA PRO A 18 -9.58 -10.48 -21.68
C PRO A 18 -9.01 -9.35 -20.83
N ARG A 19 -9.55 -8.15 -20.98
CA ARG A 19 -9.14 -6.96 -20.22
C ARG A 19 -10.30 -6.45 -19.36
N PRO A 20 -10.72 -7.19 -18.32
CA PRO A 20 -11.86 -6.81 -17.50
C PRO A 20 -11.67 -5.43 -16.88
N ARG A 21 -10.44 -5.09 -16.48
CA ARG A 21 -10.09 -3.75 -15.95
C ARG A 21 -10.58 -2.61 -16.86
N LEU A 22 -10.46 -2.77 -18.16
CA LEU A 22 -10.91 -1.79 -19.15
C LEU A 22 -12.34 -2.07 -19.63
N ALA A 23 -12.66 -3.32 -19.97
CA ALA A 23 -13.92 -3.66 -20.62
C ALA A 23 -15.14 -3.59 -19.67
N ASP A 24 -14.99 -3.91 -18.36
CA ASP A 24 -16.10 -3.88 -17.42
C ASP A 24 -16.69 -2.47 -17.23
N PRO A 25 -15.88 -1.41 -16.99
CA PRO A 25 -16.42 -0.05 -16.93
C PRO A 25 -17.06 0.42 -18.24
N LEU A 26 -16.48 0.00 -19.37
CA LEU A 26 -16.91 0.40 -20.71
C LEU A 26 -18.21 -0.25 -21.16
N THR A 27 -18.70 -1.26 -20.47
CA THR A 27 -19.93 -2.00 -20.83
C THR A 27 -21.09 -1.76 -19.86
N ARG A 28 -20.92 -0.89 -18.88
CA ARG A 28 -21.99 -0.51 -17.94
C ARG A 28 -23.12 0.25 -18.63
N PRO A 29 -24.34 0.18 -18.11
CA PRO A 29 -25.47 0.94 -18.67
C PRO A 29 -25.28 2.48 -18.61
N ASP A 30 -24.52 2.95 -17.63
CA ASP A 30 -24.18 4.37 -17.41
C ASP A 30 -22.86 4.80 -18.10
N ALA A 31 -22.24 3.92 -18.88
CA ALA A 31 -21.02 4.27 -19.61
C ALA A 31 -21.28 5.33 -20.68
N ALA A 32 -20.29 6.19 -20.93
CA ALA A 32 -20.36 7.31 -21.86
C ALA A 32 -20.92 6.90 -23.25
N PRO A 33 -21.74 7.74 -23.88
CA PRO A 33 -22.29 7.48 -25.21
C PRO A 33 -21.21 7.41 -26.29
N ILE A 34 -20.08 8.08 -26.12
CA ILE A 34 -18.96 8.02 -27.06
C ILE A 34 -17.73 7.45 -26.36
N LEU A 35 -17.25 6.31 -26.83
CA LEU A 35 -15.96 5.73 -26.42
C LEU A 35 -14.91 6.01 -27.49
N VAL A 36 -13.81 6.66 -27.09
CA VAL A 36 -12.63 6.87 -27.93
C VAL A 36 -11.47 6.07 -27.38
N VAL A 37 -10.95 5.12 -28.16
CA VAL A 37 -9.76 4.35 -27.84
C VAL A 37 -8.62 4.84 -28.71
N GLN A 38 -7.65 5.55 -28.12
CA GLN A 38 -6.59 6.19 -28.89
C GLN A 38 -5.20 5.63 -28.58
N GLY A 39 -4.31 5.77 -29.53
CA GLY A 39 -2.87 5.53 -29.35
C GLY A 39 -2.19 4.87 -30.52
N PRO A 40 -0.86 4.74 -30.47
CA PRO A 40 -0.04 4.13 -31.50
C PRO A 40 -0.43 2.69 -31.89
N PRO A 41 0.13 2.13 -32.97
CA PRO A 41 -0.06 0.73 -33.34
C PRO A 41 0.39 -0.25 -32.27
N GLY A 42 -0.20 -1.44 -32.24
CA GLY A 42 0.23 -2.53 -31.35
C GLY A 42 -0.29 -2.47 -29.92
N LEU A 43 -1.11 -1.49 -29.54
CA LEU A 43 -1.72 -1.36 -28.21
C LEU A 43 -2.96 -2.24 -27.98
N GLY A 44 -3.43 -2.94 -28.99
CA GLY A 44 -4.60 -3.81 -28.86
C GLY A 44 -5.95 -3.08 -28.91
N LYS A 45 -6.03 -1.87 -29.45
CA LYS A 45 -7.26 -1.07 -29.57
C LYS A 45 -8.43 -1.84 -30.20
N SER A 46 -8.20 -2.45 -31.36
CA SER A 46 -9.21 -3.25 -32.05
C SER A 46 -9.68 -4.45 -31.24
N LEU A 47 -8.75 -5.09 -30.47
CA LEU A 47 -9.10 -6.22 -29.61
C LEU A 47 -9.96 -5.78 -28.41
N LEU A 48 -9.68 -4.60 -27.85
CA LEU A 48 -10.51 -4.03 -26.79
C LEU A 48 -11.90 -3.68 -27.31
N LEU A 49 -12.01 -3.03 -28.48
CA LEU A 49 -13.31 -2.76 -29.10
C LEU A 49 -14.08 -4.03 -29.43
N ASP A 50 -13.40 -5.08 -29.91
CA ASP A 50 -14.01 -6.40 -30.14
C ASP A 50 -14.49 -7.05 -28.82
N GLU A 51 -13.80 -6.84 -27.73
CA GLU A 51 -14.22 -7.34 -26.41
C GLU A 51 -15.44 -6.58 -25.90
N VAL A 52 -15.43 -5.26 -25.98
CA VAL A 52 -16.58 -4.40 -25.63
C VAL A 52 -17.80 -4.76 -26.49
N ALA A 53 -17.62 -4.88 -27.80
CA ALA A 53 -18.70 -5.26 -28.72
C ALA A 53 -19.31 -6.63 -28.41
N ARG A 54 -18.49 -7.64 -28.07
CA ARG A 54 -18.97 -8.96 -27.67
C ARG A 54 -19.78 -8.92 -26.38
N ARG A 55 -19.38 -8.08 -25.41
CA ARG A 55 -20.07 -7.93 -24.11
C ARG A 55 -21.40 -7.17 -24.26
N LEU A 56 -21.48 -6.20 -25.19
CA LEU A 56 -22.71 -5.52 -25.52
C LEU A 56 -23.69 -6.45 -26.26
N GLY A 57 -23.21 -7.51 -26.89
CA GLY A 57 -23.97 -8.50 -27.66
C GLY A 57 -23.72 -8.36 -29.16
N ALA A 58 -23.38 -9.45 -29.84
CA ALA A 58 -22.95 -9.47 -31.24
C ALA A 58 -24.00 -8.92 -32.23
N GLY A 59 -25.30 -9.00 -31.91
CA GLY A 59 -26.38 -8.45 -32.69
C GLY A 59 -26.72 -6.97 -32.41
N ARG A 60 -26.07 -6.38 -31.40
CA ARG A 60 -26.30 -5.01 -30.92
C ARG A 60 -25.20 -4.04 -31.32
N VAL A 61 -24.25 -4.42 -32.16
CA VAL A 61 -23.15 -3.59 -32.61
C VAL A 61 -23.01 -3.66 -34.11
N ALA A 62 -23.16 -2.53 -34.78
CA ALA A 62 -22.95 -2.39 -36.22
C ALA A 62 -21.53 -1.86 -36.50
N ARG A 63 -20.80 -2.55 -37.38
CA ARG A 63 -19.44 -2.13 -37.78
C ARG A 63 -19.54 -1.33 -39.07
N VAL A 64 -18.92 -0.15 -39.07
CA VAL A 64 -18.82 0.72 -40.25
C VAL A 64 -17.36 0.84 -40.65
N ASP A 65 -17.09 0.70 -41.96
CA ASP A 65 -15.71 0.80 -42.46
C ASP A 65 -15.24 2.26 -42.46
N PRO A 66 -14.17 2.61 -41.72
CA PRO A 66 -13.64 3.95 -41.71
C PRO A 66 -13.08 4.44 -43.06
N ALA A 67 -12.77 3.51 -43.96
CA ALA A 67 -12.30 3.84 -45.31
C ALA A 67 -13.37 4.55 -46.20
N LEU A 68 -14.64 4.59 -45.74
CA LEU A 68 -15.69 5.33 -46.41
C LEU A 68 -15.51 6.86 -46.36
N GLY A 69 -14.61 7.40 -45.52
CA GLY A 69 -14.35 8.83 -45.41
C GLY A 69 -15.64 9.62 -45.14
N ASP A 70 -15.97 10.59 -45.98
CA ASP A 70 -17.17 11.43 -45.82
C ASP A 70 -18.50 10.63 -45.90
N ALA A 71 -18.52 9.46 -46.49
CA ALA A 71 -19.70 8.58 -46.55
C ALA A 71 -19.97 7.82 -45.23
N ILE A 72 -19.11 7.92 -44.19
CA ILE A 72 -19.32 7.29 -42.88
C ILE A 72 -20.65 7.77 -42.28
N GLY A 73 -20.90 9.08 -42.28
CA GLY A 73 -22.12 9.66 -41.70
C GLY A 73 -23.39 9.12 -42.35
N PRO A 74 -23.54 9.21 -43.68
CA PRO A 74 -24.67 8.60 -44.42
C PRO A 74 -24.84 7.09 -44.18
N ALA A 75 -23.72 6.34 -44.09
CA ALA A 75 -23.78 4.90 -43.81
C ALA A 75 -24.28 4.59 -42.38
N VAL A 76 -23.88 5.39 -41.39
CA VAL A 76 -24.38 5.29 -40.01
C VAL A 76 -25.87 5.61 -39.97
N ASP A 77 -26.30 6.71 -40.60
CA ASP A 77 -27.70 7.12 -40.63
C ASP A 77 -28.63 6.07 -41.28
N ASP A 78 -28.18 5.48 -42.40
CA ASP A 78 -28.91 4.38 -43.06
C ASP A 78 -29.06 3.13 -42.17
N ILE A 79 -28.02 2.77 -41.41
CA ILE A 79 -28.05 1.65 -40.44
C ILE A 79 -29.06 1.96 -39.32
N LEU A 80 -29.02 3.17 -38.75
CA LEU A 80 -29.87 3.56 -37.63
C LEU A 80 -31.33 3.71 -38.07
N CYS A 81 -31.60 4.30 -39.25
CA CYS A 81 -32.95 4.41 -39.80
C CYS A 81 -33.60 3.04 -40.07
N ARG A 82 -32.82 2.06 -40.53
CA ARG A 82 -33.32 0.68 -40.71
C ARG A 82 -33.63 0.01 -39.37
N ALA A 83 -32.73 0.20 -38.34
CA ALA A 83 -32.93 -0.38 -37.00
C ALA A 83 -34.21 0.17 -36.33
N VAL A 84 -34.55 1.44 -36.54
CA VAL A 84 -35.78 2.06 -36.02
C VAL A 84 -37.02 1.54 -36.76
N GLY A 85 -36.90 1.16 -38.05
CA GLY A 85 -37.99 0.60 -38.87
C GLY A 85 -38.36 -0.83 -38.49
N ASP A 86 -37.43 -1.60 -37.95
CA ASP A 86 -37.65 -2.96 -37.46
C ASP A 86 -38.09 -2.91 -35.98
N ALA A 87 -39.37 -2.75 -35.73
CA ALA A 87 -40.11 -2.48 -34.49
C ALA A 87 -39.77 -3.36 -33.24
N ALA A 88 -38.56 -3.90 -33.09
CA ALA A 88 -38.21 -4.93 -32.07
C ALA A 88 -36.93 -4.71 -31.28
N GLY A 89 -36.21 -3.60 -31.34
CA GLY A 89 -34.97 -3.48 -30.54
C GLY A 89 -34.39 -2.07 -30.42
N ASP A 90 -33.57 -1.85 -29.37
CA ASP A 90 -32.73 -0.66 -29.22
C ASP A 90 -31.81 -0.51 -30.45
N PRO A 91 -31.51 0.71 -30.91
CA PRO A 91 -30.57 0.94 -32.00
C PRO A 91 -29.20 0.35 -31.69
N PRO A 92 -28.50 -0.28 -32.67
CA PRO A 92 -27.23 -0.91 -32.43
C PRO A 92 -26.15 0.15 -32.13
N ALA A 93 -25.23 -0.16 -31.22
CA ALA A 93 -24.02 0.66 -31.06
C ALA A 93 -23.21 0.66 -32.38
N ILE A 94 -22.63 1.78 -32.73
CA ILE A 94 -21.80 1.93 -33.93
C ILE A 94 -20.33 1.73 -33.57
N LEU A 95 -19.62 0.87 -34.34
CA LEU A 95 -18.20 0.65 -34.14
C LEU A 95 -17.41 1.09 -35.38
N LEU A 96 -16.47 2.01 -35.16
CA LEU A 96 -15.53 2.56 -36.13
C LEU A 96 -14.09 2.21 -35.70
N ASP A 97 -13.49 1.18 -36.29
CA ASP A 97 -12.15 0.72 -35.90
C ASP A 97 -11.07 1.19 -36.88
N GLY A 98 -10.06 1.90 -36.34
CA GLY A 98 -8.92 2.37 -37.13
C GLY A 98 -9.19 3.62 -37.97
N VAL A 99 -9.94 4.57 -37.41
CA VAL A 99 -10.28 5.84 -38.12
C VAL A 99 -8.98 6.64 -38.36
N PRO A 100 -8.68 6.94 -39.67
CA PRO A 100 -7.45 7.65 -40.02
C PRO A 100 -7.52 9.16 -39.73
N ASP A 101 -8.70 9.76 -40.00
CA ASP A 101 -9.01 11.18 -39.73
C ASP A 101 -10.22 11.28 -38.79
N PRO A 102 -9.98 11.31 -37.46
CA PRO A 102 -11.07 11.36 -36.49
C PRO A 102 -11.76 12.72 -36.43
N ASP A 103 -11.16 13.77 -36.98
CA ASP A 103 -11.74 15.12 -37.07
C ASP A 103 -12.45 15.39 -38.40
N GLY A 104 -12.48 14.45 -39.32
CA GLY A 104 -13.11 14.54 -40.61
C GLY A 104 -14.63 14.70 -40.55
N ASP A 105 -15.21 15.29 -41.58
CA ASP A 105 -16.65 15.58 -41.66
C ASP A 105 -17.50 14.33 -41.63
N GLY A 106 -17.03 13.20 -42.16
CA GLY A 106 -17.70 11.92 -42.09
C GLY A 106 -17.88 11.42 -40.66
N VAL A 107 -16.87 11.51 -39.82
CA VAL A 107 -16.92 11.12 -38.37
C VAL A 107 -17.85 12.07 -37.62
N ARG A 108 -17.73 13.39 -37.85
CA ARG A 108 -18.60 14.38 -37.20
C ARG A 108 -20.08 14.17 -37.58
N SER A 109 -20.35 13.79 -38.86
CA SER A 109 -21.70 13.45 -39.32
C SER A 109 -22.22 12.18 -38.65
N ALA A 110 -21.37 11.15 -38.52
CA ALA A 110 -21.72 9.90 -37.83
C ALA A 110 -22.05 10.13 -36.34
N LEU A 111 -21.26 10.97 -35.65
CA LEU A 111 -21.52 11.32 -34.26
C LEU A 111 -22.82 12.11 -34.06
N ARG A 112 -23.22 12.95 -35.07
CA ARG A 112 -24.51 13.63 -35.06
C ARG A 112 -25.66 12.64 -35.24
N ALA A 113 -25.57 11.78 -36.25
CA ALA A 113 -26.58 10.74 -36.50
C ALA A 113 -26.76 9.81 -35.30
N ALA A 114 -25.66 9.36 -34.69
CA ALA A 114 -25.73 8.52 -33.50
C ALA A 114 -26.42 9.23 -32.31
N ARG A 115 -26.14 10.51 -32.11
CA ARG A 115 -26.80 11.32 -31.06
C ARG A 115 -28.29 11.47 -31.31
N ASP A 116 -28.68 11.76 -32.58
CA ASP A 116 -30.07 11.97 -32.94
C ASP A 116 -30.92 10.68 -32.73
N HIS A 117 -30.28 9.52 -32.72
CA HIS A 117 -30.89 8.22 -32.49
C HIS A 117 -30.56 7.63 -31.07
N ASP A 118 -30.00 8.40 -30.16
CA ASP A 118 -29.57 7.97 -28.81
C ASP A 118 -28.72 6.68 -28.86
N THR A 119 -27.79 6.64 -29.80
CA THR A 119 -26.96 5.47 -30.07
C THR A 119 -25.50 5.66 -29.64
N ARG A 120 -24.92 4.63 -29.10
CA ARG A 120 -23.53 4.64 -28.63
C ARG A 120 -22.55 4.49 -29.79
N VAL A 121 -21.41 5.25 -29.73
CA VAL A 121 -20.32 5.15 -30.70
C VAL A 121 -19.06 4.65 -30.05
N LEU A 122 -18.44 3.62 -30.61
CA LEU A 122 -17.16 3.04 -30.23
C LEU A 122 -16.16 3.32 -31.34
N LEU A 123 -15.15 4.13 -31.04
CA LEU A 123 -14.19 4.62 -32.02
C LEU A 123 -12.75 4.24 -31.64
N SER A 124 -11.94 3.75 -32.59
CA SER A 124 -10.48 3.69 -32.39
C SER A 124 -9.73 4.57 -33.40
N THR A 125 -8.66 5.22 -32.90
CA THR A 125 -7.85 6.13 -33.71
C THR A 125 -6.38 6.12 -33.26
N ARG A 126 -5.47 6.73 -34.05
CA ARG A 126 -4.06 6.92 -33.67
C ARG A 126 -3.84 8.15 -32.81
N THR A 127 -4.55 9.24 -33.06
CA THR A 127 -4.43 10.53 -32.39
C THR A 127 -5.72 10.89 -31.68
N GLN A 128 -5.66 11.73 -30.68
CA GLN A 128 -6.84 12.24 -29.99
C GLN A 128 -7.63 13.17 -30.92
N PRO A 129 -8.93 12.95 -31.10
CA PRO A 129 -9.77 13.88 -31.85
C PRO A 129 -9.84 15.25 -31.16
N ALA A 130 -9.80 16.33 -31.92
CA ALA A 130 -9.90 17.68 -31.38
C ALA A 130 -11.22 17.95 -30.62
N TRP A 131 -12.31 17.22 -30.98
CA TRP A 131 -13.59 17.31 -30.31
C TRP A 131 -13.69 16.51 -29.01
N ALA A 132 -12.70 15.64 -28.69
CA ALA A 132 -12.63 14.88 -27.42
C ALA A 132 -12.02 15.72 -26.30
N THR A 133 -12.65 16.85 -25.98
CA THR A 133 -12.18 17.83 -25.01
C THR A 133 -12.34 17.37 -23.57
N ALA A 134 -11.57 17.99 -22.64
CA ALA A 134 -11.66 17.71 -21.21
C ALA A 134 -13.09 17.94 -20.65
N ASP A 135 -13.78 19.02 -21.11
CA ASP A 135 -15.15 19.32 -20.67
C ASP A 135 -16.10 18.16 -21.00
N ARG A 136 -15.99 17.56 -22.21
CA ARG A 136 -16.83 16.45 -22.60
C ARG A 136 -16.48 15.12 -21.90
N GLN A 137 -15.28 15.00 -21.39
CA GLN A 137 -14.90 13.89 -20.54
C GLN A 137 -15.44 14.07 -19.11
N LEU A 138 -15.41 15.31 -18.58
CA LEU A 138 -15.92 15.64 -17.25
C LEU A 138 -17.47 15.57 -17.18
N ASP A 139 -18.18 15.95 -18.25
CA ASP A 139 -19.65 15.84 -18.31
C ASP A 139 -20.17 14.43 -18.64
N GLY A 140 -19.23 13.46 -18.84
CA GLY A 140 -19.56 12.07 -19.14
C GLY A 140 -20.03 11.79 -20.56
N THR A 141 -19.97 12.76 -21.47
CA THR A 141 -20.35 12.57 -22.89
C THR A 141 -19.35 11.69 -23.63
N ILE A 142 -18.06 11.76 -23.24
CA ILE A 142 -16.98 11.02 -23.88
C ILE A 142 -16.17 10.28 -22.81
N GLN A 143 -15.90 9.01 -23.09
CA GLN A 143 -14.87 8.26 -22.36
C GLN A 143 -13.66 8.07 -23.25
N LEU A 144 -12.50 8.56 -22.80
CA LEU A 144 -11.23 8.42 -23.52
C LEU A 144 -10.39 7.32 -22.86
N VAL A 145 -9.89 6.38 -23.66
CA VAL A 145 -8.94 5.34 -23.27
C VAL A 145 -7.64 5.59 -24.04
N GLY A 146 -6.60 6.00 -23.35
CA GLY A 146 -5.34 6.43 -23.93
C GLY A 146 -4.22 5.40 -23.83
N LEU A 147 -3.00 5.83 -24.18
CA LEU A 147 -1.81 4.98 -24.17
C LEU A 147 -1.57 4.32 -22.80
N ALA A 148 -1.59 5.11 -21.72
CA ALA A 148 -1.32 4.60 -20.36
C ALA A 148 -2.32 3.51 -19.94
N ASP A 149 -3.61 3.67 -20.28
CA ASP A 149 -4.65 2.69 -19.99
C ASP A 149 -4.45 1.40 -20.78
N LEU A 150 -3.93 1.50 -22.00
CA LEU A 150 -3.79 0.38 -22.94
C LEU A 150 -2.52 -0.45 -22.71
N LEU A 151 -1.55 0.02 -21.94
CA LEU A 151 -0.41 -0.79 -21.54
C LEU A 151 -0.88 -1.95 -20.64
N PHE A 152 -0.24 -3.12 -20.77
CA PHE A 152 -0.51 -4.24 -19.87
C PHE A 152 0.08 -3.98 -18.50
N ASP A 153 -0.69 -4.23 -17.47
CA ASP A 153 -0.18 -4.31 -16.10
C ASP A 153 0.46 -5.69 -15.81
N ALA A 154 1.10 -5.81 -14.65
CA ALA A 154 1.77 -7.04 -14.24
C ALA A 154 0.81 -8.25 -14.18
N ALA A 155 -0.46 -8.04 -13.80
CA ALA A 155 -1.46 -9.10 -13.73
C ALA A 155 -1.88 -9.58 -15.13
N GLU A 156 -2.08 -8.65 -16.07
CA GLU A 156 -2.37 -8.95 -17.47
C GLU A 156 -1.21 -9.69 -18.14
N ILE A 157 0.06 -9.27 -17.86
CA ILE A 157 1.27 -9.95 -18.34
C ILE A 157 1.36 -11.37 -17.78
N HIS A 158 1.16 -11.55 -16.48
CA HIS A 158 1.19 -12.87 -15.84
C HIS A 158 0.10 -13.81 -16.39
N HIS A 159 -1.13 -13.29 -16.56
CA HIS A 159 -2.22 -14.04 -17.19
C HIS A 159 -1.86 -14.47 -18.60
N LEU A 160 -1.28 -13.57 -19.39
CA LEU A 160 -0.84 -13.86 -20.75
C LEU A 160 0.29 -14.90 -20.78
N ALA A 161 1.29 -14.80 -19.89
CA ALA A 161 2.37 -15.76 -19.74
C ALA A 161 1.86 -17.17 -19.45
N THR A 162 0.88 -17.30 -18.56
CA THR A 162 0.21 -18.57 -18.27
C THR A 162 -0.43 -19.18 -19.52
N ARG A 163 -1.10 -18.38 -20.37
CA ARG A 163 -1.66 -18.84 -21.64
C ARG A 163 -0.61 -19.26 -22.65
N PHE A 164 0.55 -18.62 -22.65
CA PHE A 164 1.69 -18.99 -23.49
C PHE A 164 2.48 -20.16 -22.91
N ARG A 165 2.12 -20.67 -21.70
CA ARG A 165 2.85 -21.69 -20.94
C ARG A 165 4.30 -21.30 -20.66
N VAL A 166 4.52 -20.02 -20.38
CA VAL A 166 5.80 -19.45 -19.95
C VAL A 166 5.71 -19.18 -18.46
N ALA A 167 6.60 -19.81 -17.68
CA ALA A 167 6.76 -19.47 -16.26
C ALA A 167 7.62 -18.19 -16.19
N LEU A 168 7.15 -17.19 -15.45
CA LEU A 168 7.89 -15.95 -15.18
C LEU A 168 8.23 -15.88 -13.68
N SER A 169 9.50 -15.70 -13.37
CA SER A 169 9.93 -15.27 -12.04
C SER A 169 9.64 -13.76 -11.87
N PRO A 170 9.71 -13.22 -10.66
CA PRO A 170 9.63 -11.78 -10.45
C PRO A 170 10.67 -10.99 -11.25
N ASP A 171 11.89 -11.52 -11.38
CA ASP A 171 12.97 -10.90 -12.15
C ASP A 171 12.68 -10.92 -13.66
N ASP A 172 12.13 -12.04 -14.17
CA ASP A 172 11.69 -12.13 -15.58
C ASP A 172 10.58 -11.13 -15.89
N LEU A 173 9.66 -10.91 -14.94
CA LEU A 173 8.58 -9.94 -15.09
C LEU A 173 9.13 -8.51 -15.15
N ALA A 174 10.08 -8.17 -14.27
CA ALA A 174 10.74 -6.88 -14.25
C ALA A 174 11.54 -6.63 -15.55
N GLU A 175 12.29 -7.61 -16.03
CA GLU A 175 13.01 -7.53 -17.31
C GLU A 175 12.06 -7.35 -18.50
N LEU A 176 10.94 -8.06 -18.48
CA LEU A 176 9.93 -7.94 -19.53
C LEU A 176 9.29 -6.56 -19.54
N ASP A 177 8.99 -6.02 -18.39
CA ASP A 177 8.43 -4.67 -18.22
C ASP A 177 9.43 -3.62 -18.71
N GLN A 178 10.68 -3.67 -18.27
CA GLN A 178 11.75 -2.79 -18.75
C GLN A 178 11.97 -2.85 -20.27
N THR A 179 11.78 -4.03 -20.88
CA THR A 179 12.00 -4.23 -22.30
C THR A 179 10.82 -3.76 -23.15
N THR A 180 9.61 -3.97 -22.68
CA THR A 180 8.38 -3.77 -23.46
C THR A 180 7.50 -2.63 -22.95
N ASP A 181 7.71 -2.14 -21.73
CA ASP A 181 6.90 -1.13 -21.06
C ASP A 181 5.40 -1.51 -21.02
N GLY A 182 5.12 -2.81 -20.88
CA GLY A 182 3.75 -3.32 -20.95
C GLY A 182 3.08 -3.19 -22.34
N TRP A 183 3.81 -2.82 -23.40
CA TRP A 183 3.27 -2.65 -24.73
C TRP A 183 2.72 -3.97 -25.29
N PRO A 184 1.40 -4.10 -25.52
CA PRO A 184 0.78 -5.40 -25.80
C PRO A 184 1.41 -6.20 -26.93
N ALA A 185 1.73 -5.55 -28.06
CA ALA A 185 2.35 -6.25 -29.19
C ALA A 185 3.77 -6.74 -28.84
N LEU A 186 4.53 -5.96 -28.07
CA LEU A 186 5.89 -6.30 -27.67
C LEU A 186 5.91 -7.39 -26.58
N VAL A 187 4.99 -7.32 -25.61
CA VAL A 187 4.81 -8.36 -24.58
C VAL A 187 4.46 -9.70 -25.25
N VAL A 188 3.50 -9.71 -26.19
CA VAL A 188 3.13 -10.92 -26.94
C VAL A 188 4.34 -11.48 -27.71
N ALA A 189 5.12 -10.62 -28.37
CA ALA A 189 6.30 -11.04 -29.11
C ALA A 189 7.36 -11.64 -28.18
N ALA A 190 7.62 -10.99 -27.03
CA ALA A 190 8.57 -11.44 -26.04
C ALA A 190 8.19 -12.79 -25.40
N LEU A 191 6.90 -12.97 -25.03
CA LEU A 191 6.42 -14.24 -24.48
C LEU A 191 6.45 -15.36 -25.54
N ARG A 192 6.18 -15.07 -26.80
CA ARG A 192 6.37 -16.05 -27.89
C ARG A 192 7.83 -16.48 -28.05
N ALA A 193 8.77 -15.56 -27.90
CA ALA A 193 10.20 -15.86 -27.99
C ALA A 193 10.70 -16.73 -26.83
N ARG A 194 10.08 -16.62 -25.65
CA ARG A 194 10.43 -17.38 -24.43
C ARG A 194 9.78 -18.78 -24.35
N ARG A 195 8.96 -19.17 -25.32
CA ARG A 195 8.41 -20.53 -25.34
C ARG A 195 9.49 -21.57 -25.60
N PRO A 196 9.40 -22.79 -25.03
CA PRO A 196 10.38 -23.85 -25.25
C PRO A 196 10.51 -24.29 -26.72
N ASP A 197 9.45 -24.08 -27.53
CA ASP A 197 9.37 -24.35 -28.95
C ASP A 197 9.61 -23.11 -29.82
N ALA A 198 10.18 -22.04 -29.27
CA ALA A 198 10.30 -20.75 -29.94
C ALA A 198 11.36 -20.79 -31.07
N ALA A 199 10.94 -20.34 -32.24
CA ALA A 199 11.82 -20.15 -33.41
C ALA A 199 12.59 -18.81 -33.36
N LEU A 200 12.41 -17.99 -32.31
CA LEU A 200 12.96 -16.64 -32.17
C LEU A 200 14.00 -16.62 -31.05
N SER A 201 15.22 -16.20 -31.38
CA SER A 201 16.26 -15.88 -30.38
C SER A 201 16.01 -14.48 -29.80
N GLU A 202 16.51 -14.22 -28.58
CA GLU A 202 16.43 -12.89 -27.93
C GLU A 202 17.00 -11.75 -28.79
N ARG A 203 18.09 -12.03 -29.52
CA ARG A 203 18.66 -11.06 -30.45
C ARG A 203 17.67 -10.69 -31.55
N ARG A 204 16.97 -11.68 -32.14
CA ARG A 204 15.98 -11.44 -33.18
C ARG A 204 14.73 -10.73 -32.65
N LEU A 205 14.37 -10.99 -31.40
CA LEU A 205 13.32 -10.24 -30.73
C LEU A 205 13.68 -8.77 -30.60
N ARG A 206 14.90 -8.46 -30.13
CA ARG A 206 15.39 -7.08 -30.04
C ARG A 206 15.36 -6.39 -31.40
N ASP A 207 15.85 -7.04 -32.45
CA ASP A 207 15.84 -6.49 -33.81
C ASP A 207 14.40 -6.18 -34.30
N LEU A 208 13.45 -7.05 -33.99
CA LEU A 208 12.02 -6.86 -34.35
C LEU A 208 11.39 -5.71 -33.54
N VAL A 209 11.71 -5.58 -32.28
CA VAL A 209 11.24 -4.47 -31.44
C VAL A 209 11.77 -3.15 -31.99
N ASP A 210 13.07 -3.09 -32.29
CA ASP A 210 13.71 -1.89 -32.83
C ASP A 210 13.17 -1.54 -34.24
N GLN A 211 12.86 -2.53 -35.05
CA GLN A 211 12.23 -2.31 -36.36
C GLN A 211 10.79 -1.80 -36.21
N PHE A 212 10.01 -2.37 -35.28
CA PHE A 212 8.66 -1.90 -34.97
C PHE A 212 8.66 -0.46 -34.48
N VAL A 213 9.55 -0.13 -33.53
CA VAL A 213 9.68 1.24 -33.02
C VAL A 213 10.02 2.20 -34.15
N ARG A 214 11.03 1.90 -34.98
CA ARG A 214 11.43 2.77 -36.08
C ARG A 214 10.33 2.99 -37.13
N ASN A 215 9.64 1.93 -37.52
CA ASN A 215 8.68 2.00 -38.62
C ASN A 215 7.30 2.51 -38.18
N GLU A 216 6.84 2.05 -37.02
CA GLU A 216 5.45 2.29 -36.60
C GLU A 216 5.29 3.42 -35.56
N LEU A 217 6.33 3.72 -34.80
CA LEU A 217 6.25 4.73 -33.73
C LEU A 217 7.01 6.02 -34.05
N LEU A 218 8.09 5.94 -34.83
CA LEU A 218 8.93 7.08 -35.19
C LEU A 218 8.82 7.45 -36.70
N GLY A 219 8.21 6.59 -37.52
CA GLY A 219 8.16 6.78 -38.97
C GLY A 219 7.35 8.00 -39.43
N ASP A 220 6.38 8.45 -38.64
CA ASP A 220 5.52 9.60 -38.96
C ASP A 220 6.03 10.92 -38.37
N LEU A 221 7.24 10.93 -37.75
CA LEU A 221 7.84 12.15 -37.18
C LEU A 221 8.46 13.04 -38.27
N ASP A 222 8.22 14.34 -38.14
CA ASP A 222 9.01 15.28 -38.89
C ASP A 222 10.48 15.32 -38.37
N PRO A 223 11.44 15.76 -39.18
CA PRO A 223 12.85 15.77 -38.82
C PRO A 223 13.16 16.63 -37.57
N ALA A 224 12.43 17.72 -37.35
CA ALA A 224 12.61 18.59 -36.18
C ALA A 224 12.15 17.89 -34.91
N ASP A 225 10.93 17.33 -34.89
CA ASP A 225 10.43 16.55 -33.76
C ASP A 225 11.30 15.32 -33.48
N HIS A 226 11.82 14.67 -34.50
CA HIS A 226 12.73 13.54 -34.33
C HIS A 226 14.02 13.96 -33.60
N THR A 227 14.59 15.10 -33.95
CA THR A 227 15.82 15.63 -33.31
C THR A 227 15.55 16.01 -31.86
N LEU A 228 14.43 16.74 -31.61
CA LEU A 228 14.01 17.11 -30.25
C LEU A 228 13.77 15.88 -29.36
N LEU A 229 13.05 14.88 -29.86
CA LEU A 229 12.81 13.62 -29.11
C LEU A 229 14.10 12.85 -28.84
N THR A 230 15.06 12.90 -29.75
CA THR A 230 16.37 12.25 -29.57
C THR A 230 17.16 12.91 -28.44
N ASP A 231 17.20 14.23 -28.38
CA ASP A 231 17.87 14.95 -27.29
C ASP A 231 17.15 14.78 -25.95
N VAL A 232 15.81 14.81 -25.96
CA VAL A 232 14.98 14.55 -24.77
C VAL A 232 15.08 13.09 -24.30
N ALA A 233 15.38 12.13 -25.18
CA ALA A 233 15.60 10.74 -24.79
C ALA A 233 16.78 10.56 -23.81
N ALA A 234 17.68 11.54 -23.70
CA ALA A 234 18.70 11.55 -22.66
C ALA A 234 18.08 11.63 -21.25
N ALA A 235 16.94 12.32 -21.07
CA ALA A 235 16.24 12.39 -19.78
C ALA A 235 15.30 11.18 -19.61
N PRO A 236 15.35 10.46 -18.48
CA PRO A 236 14.44 9.35 -18.19
C PRO A 236 13.00 9.81 -18.00
N ARG A 237 12.83 10.97 -17.38
CA ARG A 237 11.55 11.65 -17.12
C ARG A 237 11.74 13.16 -17.14
N PHE A 238 10.69 13.88 -17.45
CA PHE A 238 10.71 15.34 -17.56
C PHE A 238 9.31 15.94 -17.38
N ASP A 239 9.29 17.17 -16.94
CA ASP A 239 8.16 18.09 -17.00
C ASP A 239 8.48 19.26 -17.93
N ALA A 240 7.60 20.24 -18.05
CA ALA A 240 7.83 21.40 -18.90
C ALA A 240 9.09 22.19 -18.51
N SER A 241 9.43 22.25 -17.22
CA SER A 241 10.62 22.94 -16.73
C SER A 241 11.91 22.22 -17.11
N VAL A 242 11.96 20.89 -16.95
CA VAL A 242 13.09 20.07 -17.39
C VAL A 242 13.22 20.11 -18.91
N LEU A 243 12.10 20.02 -19.64
CA LEU A 243 12.10 20.12 -21.10
C LEU A 243 12.66 21.46 -21.58
N ALA A 244 12.25 22.58 -20.95
CA ALA A 244 12.80 23.90 -21.25
C ALA A 244 14.33 23.95 -21.09
N LEU A 245 14.86 23.40 -19.97
CA LEU A 245 16.29 23.32 -19.70
C LEU A 245 17.04 22.49 -20.75
N LEU A 246 16.49 21.34 -21.13
CA LEU A 246 17.12 20.44 -22.12
C LEU A 246 17.20 21.07 -23.50
N LEU A 247 16.24 21.90 -23.83
CA LEU A 247 16.10 22.54 -25.16
C LEU A 247 16.60 24.00 -25.22
N GLU A 248 17.11 24.56 -24.12
CA GLU A 248 17.51 25.97 -24.03
C GLU A 248 18.44 26.43 -25.19
N ASP A 249 19.38 25.57 -25.59
CA ASP A 249 20.31 25.86 -26.69
C ASP A 249 19.90 25.27 -28.05
N HIS A 250 18.69 24.71 -28.15
CA HIS A 250 18.26 24.03 -29.37
C HIS A 250 17.63 25.01 -30.36
N ALA A 251 18.15 25.09 -31.60
CA ALA A 251 17.67 26.02 -32.63
C ALA A 251 16.18 25.87 -33.00
N ALA A 252 15.59 24.67 -32.71
CA ALA A 252 14.18 24.37 -32.93
C ALA A 252 13.41 24.31 -31.59
N ALA A 253 13.95 24.90 -30.50
CA ALA A 253 13.26 24.93 -29.23
C ALA A 253 11.92 25.66 -29.39
N PRO A 254 10.80 25.10 -28.89
CA PRO A 254 9.52 25.77 -28.92
C PRO A 254 9.46 26.87 -27.86
N ASP A 255 8.73 27.96 -28.16
CA ASP A 255 8.48 29.02 -27.18
C ASP A 255 7.66 28.51 -25.96
N ASP A 256 6.88 27.46 -26.12
CA ASP A 256 6.09 26.85 -25.07
C ASP A 256 6.39 25.34 -24.94
N PRO A 257 7.22 24.92 -23.97
CA PRO A 257 7.53 23.52 -23.70
C PRO A 257 6.31 22.70 -23.24
N ALA A 258 5.32 23.33 -22.59
CA ALA A 258 4.11 22.63 -22.15
C ALA A 258 3.24 22.24 -23.36
N ALA A 259 3.08 23.15 -24.33
CA ALA A 259 2.37 22.85 -25.58
C ALA A 259 3.06 21.74 -26.40
N LEU A 260 4.40 21.65 -26.35
CA LEU A 260 5.14 20.56 -26.98
C LEU A 260 4.85 19.21 -26.29
N ILE A 261 4.82 19.18 -24.96
CA ILE A 261 4.45 17.99 -24.19
C ILE A 261 3.02 17.56 -24.56
N ASP A 262 2.07 18.48 -24.55
CA ASP A 262 0.67 18.19 -24.88
C ASP A 262 0.53 17.63 -26.31
N ARG A 263 1.27 18.17 -27.27
CA ARG A 263 1.29 17.67 -28.65
C ARG A 263 1.83 16.24 -28.71
N TRP A 264 2.94 15.94 -28.03
CA TRP A 264 3.52 14.60 -28.00
C TRP A 264 2.67 13.61 -27.20
N ALA A 265 2.07 14.05 -26.10
CA ALA A 265 1.13 13.23 -25.32
C ALA A 265 -0.13 12.90 -26.10
N THR A 266 -0.73 13.90 -26.77
CA THR A 266 -1.90 13.73 -27.66
C THR A 266 -1.59 12.78 -28.81
N ALA A 267 -0.36 12.82 -29.34
CA ALA A 267 0.10 11.89 -30.37
C ALA A 267 0.43 10.49 -29.79
N GLY A 268 0.24 10.25 -28.49
CA GLY A 268 0.53 8.97 -27.84
C GLY A 268 2.02 8.61 -27.80
N ARG A 269 2.91 9.60 -27.74
CA ARG A 269 4.36 9.41 -27.72
C ARG A 269 4.95 9.48 -26.31
N LEU A 270 4.19 9.99 -25.36
CA LEU A 270 4.59 10.12 -23.95
C LEU A 270 3.67 9.31 -23.06
N VAL A 271 4.25 8.78 -21.99
CA VAL A 271 3.55 8.11 -20.90
C VAL A 271 3.63 9.01 -19.68
N PRO A 272 2.51 9.31 -19.00
CA PRO A 272 2.53 10.03 -17.75
C PRO A 272 3.21 9.17 -16.66
N VAL A 273 4.01 9.82 -15.80
CA VAL A 273 4.55 9.19 -14.60
C VAL A 273 3.54 9.45 -13.48
N ALA A 274 3.11 8.39 -12.80
CA ALA A 274 2.14 8.50 -11.72
C ALA A 274 2.63 9.48 -10.64
N ASP A 275 1.70 10.31 -10.13
CA ASP A 275 1.84 11.22 -8.98
C ASP A 275 2.66 12.51 -9.16
N ASP A 276 3.47 12.70 -10.22
CA ASP A 276 4.45 13.81 -10.28
C ASP A 276 4.21 14.86 -11.38
N ALA A 277 3.11 14.81 -12.12
CA ALA A 277 2.89 15.64 -13.31
C ALA A 277 4.08 15.61 -14.32
N GLN A 278 4.83 14.50 -14.32
CA GLN A 278 5.96 14.24 -15.19
C GLN A 278 5.59 13.32 -16.34
N TRP A 279 6.40 13.36 -17.39
CA TRP A 279 6.28 12.56 -18.59
C TRP A 279 7.57 11.78 -18.85
N ARG A 280 7.45 10.67 -19.54
CA ARG A 280 8.57 9.91 -20.07
C ARG A 280 8.28 9.38 -21.46
N LEU A 281 9.32 9.13 -22.21
CA LEU A 281 9.22 8.32 -23.42
C LEU A 281 8.97 6.85 -23.05
N PRO A 282 8.12 6.10 -23.82
CA PRO A 282 8.06 4.67 -23.66
C PRO A 282 9.46 4.03 -23.74
N HIS A 283 9.76 3.08 -22.85
CA HIS A 283 11.10 2.46 -22.77
C HIS A 283 11.63 1.94 -24.12
N PRO A 284 10.83 1.25 -24.96
CA PRO A 284 11.29 0.81 -26.28
C PRO A 284 11.65 1.98 -27.21
N VAL A 285 10.88 3.09 -27.16
CA VAL A 285 11.14 4.28 -27.99
C VAL A 285 12.42 4.97 -27.54
N ARG A 286 12.56 5.22 -26.24
CA ARG A 286 13.77 5.82 -25.65
C ARG A 286 15.02 5.01 -26.02
N ARG A 287 14.95 3.69 -25.84
CA ARG A 287 16.09 2.79 -26.18
C ARG A 287 16.45 2.86 -27.66
N ALA A 288 15.46 2.83 -28.55
CA ALA A 288 15.71 2.88 -30.01
C ALA A 288 16.34 4.22 -30.43
N LEU A 289 15.88 5.35 -29.88
CA LEU A 289 16.46 6.68 -30.13
C LEU A 289 17.92 6.75 -29.66
N LEU A 290 18.20 6.28 -28.44
CA LEU A 290 19.56 6.28 -27.89
C LEU A 290 20.49 5.32 -28.62
N ALA A 291 20.02 4.12 -29.00
CA ALA A 291 20.81 3.16 -29.77
C ALA A 291 21.16 3.70 -31.18
N ARG A 292 20.23 4.41 -31.81
CA ARG A 292 20.48 5.07 -33.09
C ARG A 292 21.50 6.19 -32.92
N LEU A 293 21.42 7.00 -31.88
CA LEU A 293 22.37 8.03 -31.54
C LEU A 293 23.78 7.46 -31.37
N ASP A 294 23.92 6.33 -30.69
CA ASP A 294 25.21 5.62 -30.48
C ASP A 294 25.86 5.19 -31.80
N VAL A 295 25.05 4.86 -32.83
CA VAL A 295 25.53 4.43 -34.15
C VAL A 295 25.85 5.63 -35.05
N GLU A 296 24.96 6.64 -35.10
CA GLU A 296 25.07 7.79 -36.00
C GLU A 296 26.06 8.84 -35.51
N GLN A 297 26.17 9.01 -34.19
CA GLN A 297 27.01 10.02 -33.53
C GLN A 297 27.71 9.43 -32.29
N PRO A 298 28.76 8.61 -32.47
CA PRO A 298 29.49 8.00 -31.36
C PRO A 298 29.98 9.04 -30.35
N GLY A 299 29.66 8.84 -29.08
CA GLY A 299 30.00 9.75 -27.97
C GLY A 299 28.96 10.84 -27.68
N ARG A 300 28.04 11.14 -28.59
CA ARG A 300 27.02 12.17 -28.41
C ARG A 300 26.05 11.84 -27.28
N ARG A 301 25.70 10.57 -27.08
CA ARG A 301 24.90 10.11 -25.94
C ARG A 301 25.55 10.49 -24.62
N THR A 302 26.83 10.20 -24.44
CA THR A 302 27.56 10.52 -23.19
C THR A 302 27.59 12.02 -22.94
N GLU A 303 27.77 12.82 -24.01
CA GLU A 303 27.75 14.28 -23.94
C GLU A 303 26.37 14.78 -23.50
N LEU A 304 25.28 14.33 -24.14
CA LEU A 304 23.90 14.70 -23.81
C LEU A 304 23.54 14.33 -22.38
N VAL A 305 23.86 13.10 -21.96
CA VAL A 305 23.58 12.65 -20.59
C VAL A 305 24.37 13.47 -19.57
N THR A 306 25.66 13.72 -19.81
CA THR A 306 26.50 14.55 -18.92
C THR A 306 25.96 15.97 -18.83
N ARG A 307 25.54 16.57 -19.96
CA ARG A 307 24.89 17.88 -20.01
C ARG A 307 23.57 17.86 -19.22
N THR A 308 22.70 16.88 -19.46
CA THR A 308 21.42 16.71 -18.75
C THR A 308 21.64 16.63 -17.24
N VAL A 309 22.58 15.81 -16.80
CA VAL A 309 22.92 15.67 -15.36
C VAL A 309 23.37 17.01 -14.78
N ARG A 310 24.28 17.74 -15.46
CA ARG A 310 24.76 19.05 -14.98
C ARG A 310 23.64 20.07 -14.87
N LEU A 311 22.75 20.13 -15.85
CA LEU A 311 21.59 21.02 -15.84
C LEU A 311 20.63 20.66 -14.69
N LEU A 312 20.27 19.40 -14.51
CA LEU A 312 19.41 18.95 -13.42
C LEU A 312 20.01 19.28 -12.05
N VAL A 313 21.31 19.02 -11.86
CA VAL A 313 22.01 19.33 -10.61
C VAL A 313 22.06 20.83 -10.35
N ALA A 314 22.40 21.66 -11.37
CA ALA A 314 22.47 23.12 -11.24
C ALA A 314 21.12 23.73 -10.84
N HIS A 315 20.00 23.13 -11.23
CA HIS A 315 18.65 23.58 -10.92
C HIS A 315 18.01 22.85 -9.72
N GLY A 316 18.79 22.13 -8.91
CA GLY A 316 18.32 21.43 -7.72
C GLY A 316 17.44 20.19 -7.99
N ARG A 317 17.39 19.72 -9.25
CA ARG A 317 16.63 18.55 -9.70
C ARG A 317 17.45 17.26 -9.61
N THR A 318 18.21 17.08 -8.54
CA THR A 318 19.19 15.99 -8.40
C THR A 318 18.56 14.61 -8.43
N THR A 319 17.35 14.42 -7.87
CA THR A 319 16.64 13.15 -7.91
C THR A 319 16.23 12.71 -9.31
N ASP A 320 15.98 13.68 -10.22
CA ASP A 320 15.68 13.38 -11.62
C ASP A 320 16.90 12.91 -12.41
N ALA A 321 18.10 13.17 -11.88
CA ALA A 321 19.37 12.71 -12.47
C ALA A 321 19.75 11.27 -12.03
N LEU A 322 19.13 10.71 -10.96
CA LEU A 322 19.48 9.39 -10.42
C LEU A 322 19.35 8.25 -11.45
N PRO A 323 18.28 8.15 -12.25
CA PRO A 323 18.17 7.10 -13.25
C PRO A 323 19.29 7.15 -14.30
N LEU A 324 19.86 8.33 -14.54
CA LEU A 324 20.99 8.51 -15.47
C LEU A 324 22.30 7.93 -14.92
N VAL A 325 22.45 7.89 -13.60
CA VAL A 325 23.60 7.23 -12.96
C VAL A 325 23.58 5.73 -13.21
N VAL A 326 22.39 5.13 -13.27
CA VAL A 326 22.22 3.69 -13.51
C VAL A 326 22.45 3.34 -14.99
N ASP A 327 21.92 4.16 -15.90
CA ASP A 327 21.83 3.84 -17.34
C ASP A 327 23.12 4.11 -18.14
N THR A 328 24.09 4.84 -17.59
CA THR A 328 25.15 5.39 -18.44
C THR A 328 26.53 5.32 -17.83
N ALA A 329 27.52 5.35 -18.72
CA ALA A 329 28.94 5.49 -18.36
C ALA A 329 29.27 6.95 -17.97
N LEU A 330 28.60 7.50 -16.96
CA LEU A 330 29.05 8.73 -16.32
C LEU A 330 30.42 8.52 -15.69
N ASP A 331 31.25 9.56 -15.66
CA ASP A 331 32.46 9.50 -14.88
C ASP A 331 32.12 9.30 -13.39
N LYS A 332 32.97 8.52 -12.71
CA LYS A 332 32.76 8.08 -11.32
C LYS A 332 32.55 9.26 -10.33
N ALA A 333 33.21 10.36 -10.54
CA ALA A 333 33.13 11.53 -9.67
C ALA A 333 31.77 12.24 -9.82
N THR A 334 31.34 12.42 -11.07
CA THR A 334 30.00 12.98 -11.36
C THR A 334 28.90 12.08 -10.83
N ALA A 335 28.96 10.78 -11.06
CA ALA A 335 27.99 9.81 -10.54
C ALA A 335 27.90 9.88 -9.01
N GLY A 336 29.02 9.84 -8.31
CA GLY A 336 29.09 9.95 -6.85
C GLY A 336 28.52 11.29 -6.34
N SER A 337 28.80 12.41 -7.02
CA SER A 337 28.28 13.72 -6.64
C SER A 337 26.75 13.83 -6.80
N VAL A 338 26.17 13.26 -7.84
CA VAL A 338 24.71 13.20 -8.05
C VAL A 338 24.05 12.39 -6.95
N VAL A 339 24.54 11.18 -6.68
CA VAL A 339 23.98 10.31 -5.64
C VAL A 339 24.05 10.99 -4.27
N ARG A 340 25.19 11.60 -3.95
CA ARG A 340 25.35 12.36 -2.70
C ARG A 340 24.38 13.54 -2.59
N ALA A 341 24.24 14.34 -3.63
CA ALA A 341 23.36 15.51 -3.64
C ALA A 341 21.86 15.13 -3.62
N SER A 342 21.53 13.91 -4.06
CA SER A 342 20.14 13.41 -4.06
C SER A 342 19.67 12.86 -2.72
N TRP A 343 20.57 12.68 -1.74
CA TRP A 343 20.25 12.05 -0.45
C TRP A 343 19.12 12.76 0.29
N GLU A 344 19.29 14.05 0.57
CA GLU A 344 18.31 14.81 1.35
C GLU A 344 16.96 14.95 0.62
N PRO A 345 16.93 15.35 -0.66
CA PRO A 345 15.68 15.39 -1.41
C PRO A 345 14.95 14.05 -1.50
N ALA A 346 15.68 12.94 -1.65
CA ALA A 346 15.09 11.61 -1.72
C ALA A 346 14.48 11.18 -0.38
N VAL A 347 15.17 11.43 0.73
CA VAL A 347 14.64 11.15 2.07
C VAL A 347 13.40 11.97 2.36
N ALA A 348 13.42 13.28 2.05
CA ALA A 348 12.29 14.17 2.29
C ALA A 348 11.01 13.73 1.55
N ARG A 349 11.16 13.10 0.37
CA ARG A 349 10.06 12.63 -0.48
C ARG A 349 9.75 11.14 -0.32
N GLY A 350 10.55 10.38 0.44
CA GLY A 350 10.45 8.92 0.51
C GLY A 350 10.79 8.19 -0.80
N GLN A 351 11.57 8.82 -1.68
CA GLN A 351 11.92 8.32 -3.01
C GLN A 351 13.23 7.54 -2.99
N PHE A 352 13.19 6.29 -2.55
CA PHE A 352 14.38 5.43 -2.47
C PHE A 352 14.57 4.54 -3.70
N ASP A 353 13.53 4.36 -4.53
CA ASP A 353 13.51 3.41 -5.65
C ASP A 353 14.56 3.74 -6.73
N ASP A 354 14.84 5.01 -6.98
CA ASP A 354 15.89 5.45 -7.90
C ASP A 354 17.25 5.59 -7.19
N LEU A 355 17.26 5.92 -5.90
CA LEU A 355 18.48 6.20 -5.14
C LEU A 355 19.28 4.93 -4.86
N LEU A 356 18.63 3.85 -4.38
CA LEU A 356 19.34 2.63 -4.02
C LEU A 356 19.99 1.92 -5.22
N PRO A 357 19.35 1.76 -6.39
CA PRO A 357 20.02 1.27 -7.58
C PRO A 357 21.22 2.12 -7.99
N ALA A 358 21.11 3.45 -7.95
CA ALA A 358 22.21 4.35 -8.29
C ALA A 358 23.42 4.18 -7.37
N VAL A 359 23.21 4.02 -6.06
CA VAL A 359 24.27 3.71 -5.09
C VAL A 359 25.00 2.40 -5.45
N ASN A 360 24.25 1.36 -5.84
CA ASN A 360 24.80 0.06 -6.16
C ASN A 360 25.66 0.04 -7.44
N THR A 361 25.54 1.05 -8.30
CA THR A 361 26.39 1.20 -9.50
C THR A 361 27.72 1.89 -9.21
N LEU A 362 27.85 2.55 -8.05
CA LEU A 362 29.08 3.26 -7.71
C LEU A 362 30.21 2.29 -7.34
N PRO A 363 31.43 2.55 -7.81
CA PRO A 363 32.60 1.77 -7.40
C PRO A 363 32.92 1.92 -5.92
N ASP A 364 33.48 0.86 -5.32
CA ASP A 364 33.84 0.85 -3.90
C ASP A 364 34.82 1.95 -3.49
N ASP A 365 35.74 2.36 -4.36
CA ASP A 365 36.70 3.43 -4.12
C ASP A 365 36.01 4.79 -3.98
N VAL A 366 34.99 5.06 -4.78
CA VAL A 366 34.15 6.27 -4.70
C VAL A 366 33.31 6.27 -3.42
N ILE A 367 32.66 5.14 -3.13
CA ILE A 367 31.85 5.01 -1.91
C ILE A 367 32.71 5.18 -0.65
N ALA A 368 33.91 4.58 -0.63
CA ALA A 368 34.80 4.60 0.55
C ALA A 368 35.41 5.99 0.85
N ALA A 369 35.40 6.90 -0.11
CA ALA A 369 35.96 8.24 0.04
C ALA A 369 34.99 9.26 0.65
N ASP A 370 33.68 8.97 0.67
CA ASP A 370 32.64 9.91 1.11
C ASP A 370 31.74 9.29 2.21
N PRO A 371 31.63 9.93 3.39
CA PRO A 371 30.82 9.38 4.48
C PRO A 371 29.33 9.31 4.16
N VAL A 372 28.79 10.19 3.31
CA VAL A 372 27.38 10.15 2.90
C VAL A 372 27.13 8.98 1.96
N LEU A 373 28.04 8.73 1.00
CA LEU A 373 27.94 7.56 0.12
C LEU A 373 28.07 6.25 0.89
N LEU A 374 28.91 6.20 1.91
CA LEU A 374 29.01 5.05 2.82
C LEU A 374 27.70 4.80 3.56
N LEU A 375 27.00 5.84 4.03
CA LEU A 375 25.70 5.70 4.69
C LEU A 375 24.61 5.25 3.71
N LEU A 376 24.64 5.75 2.50
CA LEU A 376 23.72 5.31 1.43
C LEU A 376 23.96 3.83 1.06
N ALA A 377 25.24 3.44 0.94
CA ALA A 377 25.60 2.03 0.70
C ALA A 377 25.25 1.13 1.90
N ALA A 378 25.22 1.67 3.11
CA ALA A 378 24.72 0.96 4.28
C ALA A 378 23.19 0.74 4.16
N ILE A 379 22.41 1.75 3.75
CA ILE A 379 20.97 1.59 3.51
C ILE A 379 20.72 0.57 2.39
N ALA A 380 21.46 0.62 1.30
CA ALA A 380 21.33 -0.35 0.21
C ALA A 380 21.61 -1.79 0.68
N ALA A 381 22.52 -1.98 1.65
CA ALA A 381 22.81 -3.29 2.23
C ALA A 381 21.68 -3.86 3.10
N VAL A 382 20.71 -3.07 3.50
CA VAL A 382 19.53 -3.55 4.26
C VAL A 382 18.31 -3.75 3.37
N ALA A 383 18.46 -3.57 2.05
CA ALA A 383 17.46 -4.07 1.10
C ALA A 383 17.35 -5.60 1.23
N PRO A 384 16.15 -6.19 1.00
CA PRO A 384 15.92 -7.62 1.25
C PRO A 384 16.78 -8.56 0.38
N PRO A 385 17.42 -9.56 0.97
CA PRO A 385 17.57 -9.84 2.41
C PRO A 385 18.63 -8.93 3.06
N PRO A 386 18.40 -8.41 4.28
CA PRO A 386 19.30 -7.44 4.90
C PRO A 386 20.68 -8.03 5.27
N ASP A 387 21.76 -7.42 4.79
CA ASP A 387 23.15 -7.72 5.18
C ASP A 387 23.61 -6.78 6.30
N LEU A 388 23.31 -7.16 7.55
CA LEU A 388 23.70 -6.39 8.74
C LEU A 388 25.22 -6.29 8.93
N GLN A 389 26.00 -7.19 8.34
CA GLN A 389 27.46 -7.16 8.44
C GLN A 389 28.02 -6.04 7.53
N THR A 390 27.57 -5.98 6.30
CA THR A 390 27.93 -4.90 5.37
C THR A 390 27.40 -3.55 5.88
N PHE A 391 26.17 -3.48 6.39
CA PHE A 391 25.63 -2.28 7.03
C PHE A 391 26.57 -1.77 8.16
N ALA A 392 26.92 -2.64 9.12
CA ALA A 392 27.79 -2.28 10.22
C ALA A 392 29.18 -1.81 9.78
N ARG A 393 29.75 -2.50 8.78
CA ARG A 393 31.06 -2.15 8.22
C ARG A 393 31.03 -0.76 7.58
N ARG A 394 30.03 -0.45 6.75
CA ARG A 394 29.90 0.84 6.07
C ARG A 394 29.67 1.98 7.06
N VAL A 395 28.82 1.77 8.07
CA VAL A 395 28.60 2.76 9.15
C VAL A 395 29.89 3.03 9.94
N ALA A 396 30.66 1.98 10.29
CA ALA A 396 31.94 2.15 10.96
C ALA A 396 33.00 2.82 10.09
N GLN A 397 32.96 2.64 8.76
CA GLN A 397 33.82 3.36 7.82
C GLN A 397 33.46 4.84 7.79
N ALA A 398 32.17 5.19 7.69
CA ALA A 398 31.69 6.57 7.72
C ALA A 398 32.06 7.29 9.02
N ASP A 399 31.92 6.63 10.18
CA ASP A 399 32.25 7.20 11.49
C ASP A 399 33.73 7.62 11.63
N ARG A 400 34.64 6.96 10.90
CA ARG A 400 36.08 7.32 10.89
C ARG A 400 36.41 8.55 10.03
N LEU A 401 35.51 8.95 9.13
CA LEU A 401 35.71 10.06 8.21
C LEU A 401 35.10 11.38 8.72
N VAL A 402 34.33 11.35 9.80
CA VAL A 402 33.58 12.51 10.31
C VAL A 402 34.16 12.94 11.66
N ASP A 403 34.24 14.27 11.90
CA ASP A 403 34.60 14.79 13.20
C ASP A 403 33.57 14.38 14.26
N PRO A 404 33.97 13.66 15.33
CA PRO A 404 33.04 13.15 16.33
C PRO A 404 32.53 14.22 17.32
N TYR A 405 33.04 15.43 17.27
CA TYR A 405 32.78 16.49 18.24
C TYR A 405 31.93 17.65 17.69
N THR A 406 31.85 17.79 16.38
CA THR A 406 31.07 18.85 15.70
C THR A 406 29.72 18.31 15.22
N LEU A 407 28.63 18.99 15.57
CA LEU A 407 27.30 18.60 15.08
C LEU A 407 27.26 18.71 13.55
N SER A 408 26.88 17.61 12.91
CA SER A 408 26.61 17.59 11.48
C SER A 408 25.49 16.59 11.20
N GLY A 409 24.75 16.82 10.10
CA GLY A 409 23.69 15.90 9.66
C GLY A 409 24.23 14.48 9.41
N THR A 410 25.43 14.36 8.87
CA THR A 410 26.12 13.09 8.65
C THR A 410 26.42 12.37 9.95
N LEU A 411 26.98 13.05 10.97
CA LEU A 411 27.28 12.47 12.26
C LEU A 411 25.99 12.00 12.97
N LEU A 412 24.93 12.82 12.96
CA LEU A 412 23.64 12.39 13.53
C LEU A 412 23.07 11.16 12.82
N THR A 413 23.18 11.08 11.48
CA THR A 413 22.76 9.89 10.74
C THR A 413 23.58 8.66 11.14
N ILE A 414 24.90 8.80 11.31
CA ILE A 414 25.76 7.73 11.83
C ILE A 414 25.26 7.26 13.19
N ARG A 415 24.98 8.17 14.12
CA ARG A 415 24.45 7.82 15.45
C ARG A 415 23.10 7.10 15.35
N CYS A 416 22.21 7.56 14.46
CA CYS A 416 20.96 6.87 14.19
C CYS A 416 21.18 5.42 13.72
N PHE A 417 22.08 5.19 12.77
CA PHE A 417 22.37 3.86 12.24
C PHE A 417 23.06 2.97 13.27
N GLN A 418 23.91 3.51 14.11
CA GLN A 418 24.48 2.79 15.25
C GLN A 418 23.42 2.36 16.25
N MET A 419 22.41 3.21 16.54
CA MET A 419 21.25 2.85 17.36
C MET A 419 20.40 1.74 16.72
N VAL A 420 20.13 1.84 15.42
CA VAL A 420 19.43 0.79 14.65
C VAL A 420 20.16 -0.53 14.75
N LEU A 421 21.48 -0.52 14.50
CA LEU A 421 22.32 -1.71 14.55
C LEU A 421 22.36 -2.35 15.94
N ALA A 422 22.46 -1.55 16.99
CA ALA A 422 22.43 -2.04 18.36
C ALA A 422 21.08 -2.72 18.67
N ARG A 423 19.95 -2.12 18.28
CA ARG A 423 18.63 -2.75 18.44
C ARG A 423 18.48 -4.02 17.59
N ALA A 424 18.96 -4.01 16.34
CA ALA A 424 18.93 -5.19 15.48
C ALA A 424 19.70 -6.38 16.08
N ARG A 425 20.75 -6.10 16.84
CA ARG A 425 21.55 -7.09 17.59
C ARG A 425 20.96 -7.45 18.96
N GLY A 426 19.89 -6.78 19.38
CA GLY A 426 19.29 -6.95 20.70
C GLY A 426 20.10 -6.31 21.84
N ASP A 427 20.99 -5.38 21.54
CA ASP A 427 21.86 -4.68 22.52
C ASP A 427 21.26 -3.31 22.90
N ALA A 428 20.37 -3.34 23.88
CA ALA A 428 19.73 -2.14 24.40
C ALA A 428 20.73 -1.18 25.09
N ALA A 429 21.80 -1.71 25.74
CA ALA A 429 22.77 -0.90 26.44
C ALA A 429 23.62 -0.07 25.47
N ALA A 430 24.09 -0.69 24.39
CA ALA A 430 24.78 0.01 23.30
C ALA A 430 23.87 1.08 22.64
N ALA A 431 22.60 0.76 22.36
CA ALA A 431 21.65 1.72 21.80
C ALA A 431 21.50 2.96 22.69
N LEU A 432 21.33 2.80 23.99
CA LEU A 432 21.25 3.89 24.97
C LEU A 432 22.56 4.67 25.14
N ALA A 433 23.72 4.04 24.99
CA ALA A 433 25.02 4.71 25.02
C ALA A 433 25.19 5.65 23.83
N VAL A 434 24.85 5.19 22.62
CA VAL A 434 24.87 6.01 21.39
C VAL A 434 23.88 7.17 21.48
N GLU A 435 22.66 6.91 21.99
CA GLU A 435 21.66 7.94 22.26
C GLU A 435 22.21 9.07 23.14
N ARG A 436 22.83 8.73 24.27
CA ARG A 436 23.42 9.74 25.17
C ARG A 436 24.50 10.57 24.49
N ALA A 437 25.35 9.95 23.67
CA ALA A 437 26.39 10.66 22.93
C ALA A 437 25.77 11.65 21.90
N GLY A 438 24.78 11.22 21.12
CA GLY A 438 24.09 12.10 20.17
C GLY A 438 23.31 13.24 20.83
N GLN A 439 22.65 12.96 21.96
CA GLN A 439 21.99 14.01 22.76
C GLN A 439 22.97 15.03 23.32
N ALA A 440 24.19 14.61 23.69
CA ALA A 440 25.22 15.53 24.16
C ALA A 440 25.67 16.47 23.04
N LEU A 441 25.84 15.97 21.81
CA LEU A 441 26.14 16.79 20.62
C LEU A 441 25.03 17.82 20.33
N ILE A 442 23.76 17.40 20.33
CA ILE A 442 22.63 18.30 20.08
C ILE A 442 22.53 19.39 21.16
N ARG A 443 22.80 19.05 22.43
CA ARG A 443 22.79 20.04 23.53
C ARG A 443 23.95 21.03 23.47
N ALA A 444 25.11 20.62 22.99
CA ALA A 444 26.27 21.48 22.84
C ALA A 444 26.17 22.42 21.64
N ALA A 445 25.36 22.07 20.64
CA ALA A 445 25.21 22.86 19.43
C ALA A 445 24.43 24.15 19.66
N THR A 446 24.68 25.15 18.82
CA THR A 446 23.95 26.41 18.75
C THR A 446 22.55 26.23 18.20
N ASP A 447 21.68 27.24 18.35
CA ASP A 447 20.34 27.19 17.74
C ASP A 447 20.40 27.22 16.21
N ASP A 448 21.40 27.88 15.63
CA ASP A 448 21.61 27.93 14.19
C ASP A 448 22.01 26.55 13.63
N GLU A 449 22.99 25.89 14.24
CA GLU A 449 23.40 24.54 13.85
C GLU A 449 22.26 23.52 13.99
N ARG A 450 21.45 23.65 15.05
CA ARG A 450 20.25 22.78 15.19
C ARG A 450 19.21 23.05 14.12
N ARG A 451 19.03 24.30 13.69
CA ARG A 451 18.10 24.62 12.59
C ARG A 451 18.62 24.18 11.23
N GLU A 452 19.92 24.31 10.98
CA GLU A 452 20.55 23.80 9.76
C GLU A 452 20.38 22.31 9.57
N HIS A 453 20.43 21.53 10.68
CA HIS A 453 20.33 20.08 10.63
C HIS A 453 19.01 19.55 11.23
N LEU A 454 17.93 20.33 11.14
CA LEU A 454 16.67 20.06 11.83
C LEU A 454 16.06 18.69 11.47
N ASP A 455 16.08 18.34 10.21
CA ASP A 455 15.54 17.04 9.72
C ASP A 455 16.30 15.85 10.36
N ARG A 456 17.61 15.96 10.51
CA ARG A 456 18.45 14.95 11.15
C ARG A 456 18.26 14.93 12.67
N VAL A 457 18.05 16.08 13.30
CA VAL A 457 17.67 16.15 14.71
C VAL A 457 16.33 15.46 14.94
N VAL A 458 15.33 15.73 14.11
CA VAL A 458 14.02 15.07 14.16
C VAL A 458 14.15 13.57 13.96
N TYR A 459 14.95 13.11 13.01
CA TYR A 459 15.22 11.69 12.79
C TYR A 459 15.90 11.04 13.99
N PHE A 460 16.89 11.73 14.59
CA PHE A 460 17.57 11.25 15.79
C PHE A 460 16.60 11.14 16.98
N GLU A 461 15.73 12.11 17.19
CA GLU A 461 14.72 12.06 18.25
C GLU A 461 13.73 10.90 18.04
N TRP A 462 13.31 10.64 16.78
CA TRP A 462 12.50 9.46 16.46
C TRP A 462 13.21 8.17 16.85
N GLN A 463 14.50 8.01 16.51
CA GLN A 463 15.32 6.86 16.90
C GLN A 463 15.46 6.75 18.42
N THR A 464 15.55 7.86 19.11
CA THR A 464 15.55 7.92 20.59
C THR A 464 14.23 7.38 21.14
N GLY A 465 13.08 7.79 20.59
CA GLY A 465 11.76 7.26 20.95
C GLY A 465 11.67 5.74 20.74
N ALA A 466 12.22 5.23 19.63
CA ALA A 466 12.30 3.80 19.36
C ALA A 466 13.19 3.05 20.37
N ASN A 467 14.31 3.64 20.78
CA ASN A 467 15.17 3.08 21.83
C ASN A 467 14.43 2.97 23.17
N ARG A 468 13.71 4.03 23.57
CA ARG A 468 12.94 4.05 24.81
C ARG A 468 11.85 2.99 24.83
N LEU A 469 11.14 2.85 23.69
CA LEU A 469 10.16 1.77 23.53
C LEU A 469 10.82 0.39 23.65
N ALA A 470 11.96 0.17 23.02
CA ALA A 470 12.69 -1.10 23.09
C ALA A 470 13.20 -1.42 24.50
N ALA A 471 13.61 -0.39 25.26
CA ALA A 471 14.01 -0.51 26.67
C ALA A 471 12.80 -0.72 27.61
N GLY A 472 11.57 -0.46 27.19
CA GLY A 472 10.35 -0.57 27.98
C GLY A 472 9.95 0.73 28.69
N ASP A 473 10.63 1.85 28.42
CA ASP A 473 10.26 3.16 28.98
C ASP A 473 9.17 3.80 28.11
N LEU A 474 7.93 3.34 28.32
CA LEU A 474 6.80 3.74 27.49
C LEU A 474 6.43 5.22 27.64
N ASP A 475 6.63 5.81 28.81
CA ASP A 475 6.30 7.22 29.06
C ASP A 475 7.29 8.14 28.36
N ALA A 476 8.59 7.86 28.44
CA ALA A 476 9.59 8.61 27.70
C ALA A 476 9.43 8.41 26.19
N ALA A 477 9.13 7.18 25.72
CA ALA A 477 8.88 6.91 24.31
C ALA A 477 7.69 7.75 23.77
N GLU A 478 6.55 7.75 24.46
CA GLU A 478 5.37 8.54 24.09
C GLU A 478 5.66 10.04 24.04
N ALA A 479 6.34 10.56 25.09
CA ALA A 479 6.68 11.97 25.17
C ALA A 479 7.61 12.41 24.04
N ILE A 480 8.63 11.61 23.74
CA ILE A 480 9.60 11.91 22.67
C ILE A 480 8.91 11.82 21.30
N LEU A 481 8.26 10.70 20.99
CA LEU A 481 7.60 10.50 19.71
C LEU A 481 6.50 11.54 19.46
N GLY A 482 5.78 11.97 20.50
CA GLY A 482 4.76 13.03 20.40
C GLY A 482 5.35 14.39 20.06
N ARG A 483 6.48 14.77 20.67
CA ARG A 483 7.22 16.01 20.32
C ARG A 483 7.77 15.92 18.90
N THR A 484 8.37 14.79 18.55
CA THR A 484 8.94 14.55 17.21
C THR A 484 7.87 14.65 16.11
N ALA A 485 6.70 14.04 16.31
CA ALA A 485 5.59 14.15 15.37
C ALA A 485 5.10 15.61 15.21
N THR A 486 5.00 16.34 16.32
CA THR A 486 4.60 17.75 16.31
C THR A 486 5.61 18.63 15.58
N GLN A 487 6.89 18.41 15.83
CA GLN A 487 7.98 19.15 15.20
C GLN A 487 8.06 18.83 13.70
N ALA A 488 7.98 17.56 13.34
CA ALA A 488 7.96 17.13 11.93
C ALA A 488 6.80 17.77 11.16
N ARG A 489 5.59 17.79 11.75
CA ARG A 489 4.40 18.45 11.16
C ARG A 489 4.62 19.95 10.99
N HIS A 490 5.14 20.63 12.00
CA HIS A 490 5.39 22.07 11.96
C HIS A 490 6.37 22.45 10.82
N HIS A 491 7.35 21.60 10.55
CA HIS A 491 8.37 21.83 9.52
C HIS A 491 8.09 21.13 8.17
N GLY A 492 6.93 20.51 8.01
CA GLY A 492 6.53 19.86 6.75
C GLY A 492 7.32 18.58 6.42
N ILE A 493 7.94 17.93 7.42
CA ILE A 493 8.72 16.69 7.25
C ILE A 493 7.79 15.48 7.36
N ALA A 494 6.93 15.28 6.34
CA ALA A 494 5.85 14.31 6.35
C ALA A 494 6.32 12.87 6.65
N TRP A 495 7.50 12.48 6.15
CA TRP A 495 8.09 11.16 6.40
C TRP A 495 8.33 10.90 7.89
N HIS A 496 8.93 11.85 8.60
CA HIS A 496 9.19 11.68 10.03
C HIS A 496 7.93 11.84 10.87
N GLU A 497 6.95 12.64 10.42
CA GLU A 497 5.63 12.71 11.05
C GLU A 497 4.93 11.34 10.99
N ALA A 498 4.85 10.73 9.80
CA ALA A 498 4.21 9.42 9.61
C ALA A 498 4.87 8.32 10.46
N ASN A 499 6.20 8.24 10.43
CA ASN A 499 6.96 7.28 11.23
C ASN A 499 6.75 7.46 12.74
N SER A 500 6.75 8.71 13.22
CA SER A 500 6.55 9.02 14.62
C SER A 500 5.14 8.65 15.06
N GLU A 501 4.10 9.01 14.31
CA GLU A 501 2.71 8.66 14.64
C GLU A 501 2.47 7.15 14.55
N ALA A 502 3.10 6.44 13.61
CA ALA A 502 3.00 4.99 13.51
C ALA A 502 3.57 4.28 14.74
N LEU A 503 4.78 4.62 15.14
CA LEU A 503 5.43 4.01 16.31
C LEU A 503 4.74 4.44 17.63
N ARG A 504 4.33 5.70 17.72
CA ARG A 504 3.55 6.26 18.81
C ARG A 504 2.23 5.54 19.01
N SER A 505 1.56 5.14 17.92
CA SER A 505 0.29 4.42 17.99
C SER A 505 0.41 3.12 18.78
N TYR A 506 1.48 2.34 18.53
CA TYR A 506 1.75 1.12 19.29
C TYR A 506 2.19 1.39 20.72
N THR A 507 2.97 2.46 20.95
CA THR A 507 3.36 2.89 22.30
C THR A 507 2.13 3.26 23.13
N SER A 508 1.20 4.03 22.58
CA SER A 508 -0.08 4.37 23.23
C SER A 508 -0.93 3.15 23.52
N PHE A 509 -0.95 2.17 22.60
CA PHE A 509 -1.62 0.88 22.83
C PHE A 509 -1.04 0.17 24.06
N LEU A 510 0.27 0.05 24.17
CA LEU A 510 0.92 -0.60 25.32
C LEU A 510 0.67 0.15 26.64
N ARG A 511 0.52 1.48 26.58
CA ARG A 511 0.14 2.31 27.73
C ARG A 511 -1.35 2.22 28.09
N GLY A 512 -2.12 1.48 27.32
CA GLY A 512 -3.57 1.33 27.51
C GLY A 512 -4.41 2.55 27.10
N ASP A 513 -3.86 3.46 26.30
CA ASP A 513 -4.61 4.54 25.65
C ASP A 513 -5.08 4.08 24.28
N LEU A 514 -6.13 3.26 24.25
CA LEU A 514 -6.67 2.67 23.02
C LEU A 514 -7.20 3.74 22.05
N ALA A 515 -7.82 4.80 22.57
CA ALA A 515 -8.34 5.90 21.76
C ALA A 515 -7.20 6.70 21.10
N GLY A 516 -6.14 6.99 21.86
CA GLY A 516 -4.92 7.60 21.35
C GLY A 516 -4.27 6.75 20.25
N ALA A 517 -4.07 5.47 20.53
CA ALA A 517 -3.52 4.51 19.56
C ALA A 517 -4.32 4.49 18.25
N ALA A 518 -5.64 4.48 18.31
CA ALA A 518 -6.51 4.49 17.14
C ALA A 518 -6.41 5.80 16.34
N ARG A 519 -6.32 6.95 17.02
CA ARG A 519 -6.16 8.26 16.34
C ARG A 519 -4.81 8.34 15.63
N GLN A 520 -3.73 7.97 16.30
CA GLN A 520 -2.37 8.03 15.78
C GLN A 520 -2.18 7.07 14.59
N ALA A 521 -2.72 5.84 14.69
CA ALA A 521 -2.70 4.88 13.58
C ALA A 521 -3.47 5.38 12.36
N ARG A 522 -4.57 6.13 12.55
CA ARG A 522 -5.29 6.77 11.44
C ARG A 522 -4.49 7.93 10.84
N SER A 523 -3.87 8.77 11.67
CA SER A 523 -3.02 9.88 11.22
C SER A 523 -1.87 9.37 10.35
N ALA A 524 -1.11 8.39 10.84
CA ALA A 524 -0.02 7.79 10.08
C ALA A 524 -0.47 7.18 8.75
N ALA A 525 -1.60 6.45 8.74
CA ALA A 525 -2.16 5.87 7.52
C ALA A 525 -2.62 6.91 6.51
N GLU A 526 -3.19 8.02 6.98
CA GLU A 526 -3.64 9.11 6.11
C GLU A 526 -2.46 9.83 5.45
N ILE A 527 -1.37 10.09 6.20
CA ILE A 527 -0.15 10.67 5.65
C ILE A 527 0.44 9.71 4.62
N ALA A 528 0.54 8.41 4.94
CA ALA A 528 1.04 7.40 4.02
C ALA A 528 0.25 7.35 2.72
N ARG A 529 -1.08 7.41 2.79
CA ARG A 529 -1.95 7.40 1.61
C ARG A 529 -1.75 8.64 0.73
N ARG A 530 -1.62 9.83 1.34
CA ARG A 530 -1.40 11.09 0.59
C ARG A 530 -0.10 11.10 -0.20
N HIS A 531 0.92 10.40 0.31
CA HIS A 531 2.26 10.41 -0.27
C HIS A 531 2.60 9.11 -1.02
N GLY A 532 1.63 8.22 -1.26
CA GLY A 532 1.89 6.94 -1.96
C GLY A 532 2.73 5.93 -1.17
N TRP A 533 2.86 6.07 0.15
CA TRP A 533 3.71 5.22 1.01
C TRP A 533 2.96 4.05 1.65
N ALA A 534 1.86 3.61 1.07
CA ALA A 534 0.98 2.60 1.69
C ALA A 534 1.69 1.25 1.97
N ASP A 535 2.69 0.88 1.18
CA ASP A 535 3.47 -0.35 1.33
C ASP A 535 4.82 -0.18 2.01
N ASN A 536 5.03 0.92 2.73
CA ASN A 536 6.28 1.20 3.42
C ASN A 536 6.36 0.49 4.78
N GLN A 537 7.63 0.26 5.28
CA GLN A 537 7.88 -0.46 6.55
C GLN A 537 7.16 0.16 7.75
N PHE A 538 7.01 1.48 7.85
CA PHE A 538 6.31 2.08 8.99
C PHE A 538 4.81 1.76 9.01
N THR A 539 4.21 1.39 7.89
CA THR A 539 2.81 0.98 7.84
C THR A 539 2.58 -0.34 8.56
N ASP A 540 3.63 -1.16 8.77
CA ASP A 540 3.54 -2.39 9.56
C ASP A 540 3.18 -2.12 11.02
N HIS A 541 3.71 -1.05 11.61
CA HIS A 541 3.31 -0.63 12.95
C HIS A 541 1.83 -0.19 12.99
N VAL A 542 1.32 0.43 11.92
CA VAL A 542 -0.10 0.80 11.80
C VAL A 542 -0.98 -0.45 11.72
N HIS A 543 -0.61 -1.43 10.88
CA HIS A 543 -1.35 -2.69 10.74
C HIS A 543 -1.35 -3.48 12.04
N LEU A 544 -0.18 -3.58 12.70
CA LEU A 544 -0.02 -4.24 13.99
C LEU A 544 -0.90 -3.56 15.06
N THR A 545 -0.86 -2.23 15.16
CA THR A 545 -1.68 -1.49 16.13
C THR A 545 -3.17 -1.70 15.88
N ARG A 546 -3.63 -1.63 14.63
CA ARG A 546 -5.03 -1.88 14.28
C ARG A 546 -5.46 -3.30 14.61
N GLY A 547 -4.62 -4.30 14.29
CA GLY A 547 -4.88 -5.68 14.69
C GLY A 547 -4.96 -5.86 16.20
N ALA A 548 -4.02 -5.27 16.95
CA ALA A 548 -4.02 -5.32 18.41
C ALA A 548 -5.25 -4.62 19.03
N LEU A 549 -5.69 -3.48 18.46
CA LEU A 549 -6.92 -2.80 18.87
C LEU A 549 -8.16 -3.64 18.62
N ASP A 550 -8.26 -4.31 17.47
CA ASP A 550 -9.38 -5.20 17.19
C ASP A 550 -9.43 -6.36 18.18
N LEU A 551 -8.27 -6.97 18.48
CA LEU A 551 -8.17 -8.01 19.50
C LEU A 551 -8.56 -7.50 20.89
N GLU A 552 -8.17 -6.29 21.26
CA GLU A 552 -8.54 -5.70 22.54
C GLU A 552 -10.05 -5.45 22.66
N HIS A 553 -10.70 -5.09 21.55
CA HIS A 553 -12.17 -5.03 21.46
C HIS A 553 -12.84 -6.40 21.29
N GLY A 554 -12.07 -7.48 21.31
CA GLY A 554 -12.57 -8.85 21.21
C GLY A 554 -12.93 -9.32 19.80
N ARG A 555 -12.51 -8.60 18.76
CA ARG A 555 -12.77 -8.94 17.36
C ARG A 555 -11.61 -9.74 16.78
N THR A 556 -11.90 -10.85 16.10
CA THR A 556 -10.89 -11.70 15.42
C THR A 556 -10.98 -11.61 13.88
N ALA A 557 -12.13 -11.19 13.36
CA ALA A 557 -12.37 -11.12 11.92
C ALA A 557 -11.38 -10.17 11.22
N GLY A 558 -10.73 -10.65 10.14
CA GLY A 558 -9.75 -9.89 9.34
C GLY A 558 -8.42 -9.57 10.06
N VAL A 559 -8.26 -9.97 11.33
CA VAL A 559 -7.00 -9.71 12.07
C VAL A 559 -5.87 -10.57 11.52
N ALA A 560 -6.11 -11.85 11.26
CA ALA A 560 -5.11 -12.75 10.70
C ALA A 560 -4.52 -12.21 9.38
N GLU A 561 -5.35 -11.69 8.49
CA GLU A 561 -4.91 -11.12 7.21
C GLU A 561 -3.98 -9.91 7.42
N ARG A 562 -4.34 -9.00 8.35
CA ARG A 562 -3.50 -7.85 8.72
C ARG A 562 -2.16 -8.27 9.31
N LEU A 563 -2.16 -9.25 10.22
CA LEU A 563 -0.94 -9.75 10.84
C LEU A 563 -0.05 -10.49 9.83
N HIS A 564 -0.64 -11.27 8.91
CA HIS A 564 0.10 -11.87 7.81
C HIS A 564 0.73 -10.80 6.89
N GLY A 565 0.01 -9.71 6.61
CA GLY A 565 0.55 -8.59 5.85
C GLY A 565 1.82 -8.03 6.47
N ALA A 566 1.81 -7.74 7.77
CA ALA A 566 2.97 -7.29 8.50
C ALA A 566 4.07 -8.36 8.60
N GLN A 567 3.70 -9.63 8.81
CA GLN A 567 4.66 -10.74 8.92
C GLN A 567 5.45 -10.99 7.62
N ARG A 568 4.80 -10.89 6.46
CA ARG A 568 5.49 -11.06 5.15
C ARG A 568 6.60 -10.05 4.89
N ARG A 569 6.58 -8.93 5.60
CA ARG A 569 7.59 -7.87 5.46
C ARG A 569 8.67 -7.89 6.54
N LEU A 570 8.60 -8.85 7.51
CA LEU A 570 9.60 -8.95 8.58
C LEU A 570 11.03 -9.11 8.05
N ASP A 571 11.20 -9.86 6.97
CA ASP A 571 12.51 -10.07 6.34
C ASP A 571 13.06 -8.81 5.66
N ARG A 572 12.24 -7.77 5.54
CA ARG A 572 12.62 -6.47 4.97
C ARG A 572 12.95 -5.42 6.04
N ASP A 573 12.69 -5.70 7.31
CA ASP A 573 12.93 -4.76 8.41
C ASP A 573 14.24 -5.09 9.13
N VAL A 574 15.06 -4.07 9.33
CA VAL A 574 16.33 -4.16 10.08
C VAL A 574 16.08 -4.43 11.58
N VAL A 575 14.95 -3.92 12.11
CA VAL A 575 14.53 -4.10 13.51
C VAL A 575 13.07 -4.61 13.52
N PRO A 576 12.87 -5.87 13.11
CA PRO A 576 11.53 -6.40 12.93
C PRO A 576 10.73 -6.42 14.24
N PRO A 577 9.42 -6.10 14.21
CA PRO A 577 8.56 -6.11 15.39
C PRO A 577 8.10 -7.53 15.79
N ALA A 578 8.98 -8.53 15.69
CA ALA A 578 8.64 -9.94 15.83
C ALA A 578 7.92 -10.27 17.14
N ALA A 579 8.43 -9.82 18.30
CA ALA A 579 7.81 -10.05 19.60
C ALA A 579 6.39 -9.45 19.71
N ARG A 580 6.17 -8.30 19.08
CA ARG A 580 4.87 -7.61 19.10
C ARG A 580 3.86 -8.32 18.23
N LEU A 581 4.29 -8.80 17.06
CA LEU A 581 3.47 -9.65 16.19
C LEU A 581 3.18 -11.00 16.86
N ALA A 582 4.17 -11.61 17.52
CA ALA A 582 3.98 -12.83 18.27
C ALA A 582 2.88 -12.68 19.35
N LEU A 583 2.92 -11.54 20.09
CA LEU A 583 1.89 -11.24 21.09
C LEU A 583 0.50 -11.12 20.46
N ALA A 584 0.37 -10.39 19.33
CA ALA A 584 -0.92 -10.25 18.65
C ALA A 584 -1.44 -11.61 18.14
N TRP A 585 -0.60 -12.43 17.53
CA TRP A 585 -0.94 -13.79 17.12
C TRP A 585 -1.36 -14.68 18.28
N SER A 586 -0.68 -14.57 19.43
CA SER A 586 -1.00 -15.36 20.61
C SER A 586 -2.36 -14.99 21.23
N VAL A 587 -2.72 -13.70 21.21
CA VAL A 587 -4.03 -13.22 21.65
C VAL A 587 -5.14 -13.69 20.69
N LEU A 588 -4.88 -13.66 19.37
CA LEU A 588 -5.79 -14.21 18.37
C LEU A 588 -6.03 -15.71 18.61
N ALA A 589 -4.97 -16.46 18.90
CA ALA A 589 -5.06 -17.90 19.22
C ALA A 589 -5.95 -18.16 20.45
N LEU A 590 -5.79 -17.38 21.51
CA LEU A 590 -6.58 -17.51 22.73
C LEU A 590 -8.06 -17.14 22.53
N LEU A 591 -8.37 -16.12 21.74
CA LEU A 591 -9.74 -15.66 21.48
C LEU A 591 -10.50 -16.62 20.57
N GLY A 592 -9.82 -17.13 19.52
CA GLY A 592 -10.42 -17.99 18.50
C GLY A 592 -10.21 -19.49 18.68
N GLY A 593 -9.39 -19.92 19.64
CA GLY A 593 -8.96 -21.32 19.75
C GLY A 593 -8.14 -21.82 18.56
N ASP A 594 -7.45 -20.91 17.85
CA ASP A 594 -6.77 -21.18 16.59
C ASP A 594 -5.33 -21.66 16.82
N ARG A 595 -5.08 -22.96 16.57
CA ARG A 595 -3.76 -23.59 16.71
C ARG A 595 -2.76 -23.06 15.65
N THR A 596 -3.22 -22.59 14.51
CA THR A 596 -2.36 -22.00 13.47
C THR A 596 -1.81 -20.66 13.96
N ALA A 597 -2.67 -19.83 14.53
CA ALA A 597 -2.27 -18.58 15.17
C ALA A 597 -1.27 -18.81 16.31
N ALA A 598 -1.47 -19.87 17.11
CA ALA A 598 -0.51 -20.27 18.14
C ALA A 598 0.87 -20.66 17.54
N GLY A 599 0.89 -21.33 16.39
CA GLY A 599 2.11 -21.66 15.65
C GLY A 599 2.89 -20.43 15.18
N HIS A 600 2.19 -19.42 14.66
CA HIS A 600 2.80 -18.14 14.29
C HIS A 600 3.39 -17.42 15.51
N ALA A 601 2.66 -17.40 16.63
CA ALA A 601 3.15 -16.79 17.86
C ALA A 601 4.44 -17.46 18.36
N GLU A 602 4.51 -18.78 18.33
CA GLU A 602 5.68 -19.56 18.75
C GLU A 602 6.90 -19.27 17.85
N LEU A 603 6.71 -19.32 16.52
CA LEU A 603 7.77 -19.04 15.55
C LEU A 603 8.39 -17.66 15.77
N LEU A 604 7.55 -16.63 15.92
CA LEU A 604 7.99 -15.24 16.05
C LEU A 604 8.58 -14.90 17.43
N SER A 605 8.26 -15.70 18.46
CA SER A 605 8.76 -15.51 19.82
C SER A 605 10.07 -16.23 20.09
N GLY A 606 10.66 -16.93 19.11
CA GLY A 606 11.89 -17.70 19.23
C GLY A 606 13.12 -16.84 19.58
N GLU A 607 14.14 -17.48 20.13
CA GLU A 607 15.42 -16.83 20.48
C GLU A 607 16.28 -16.51 19.25
N ASP A 608 15.96 -17.10 18.11
CA ASP A 608 16.61 -16.83 16.83
C ASP A 608 16.35 -15.40 16.31
N GLN A 609 15.35 -14.73 16.88
CA GLN A 609 15.07 -13.33 16.60
C GLN A 609 15.91 -12.42 17.53
N PRO A 610 17.01 -11.79 17.06
CA PRO A 610 17.88 -11.01 17.94
C PRO A 610 17.14 -9.87 18.66
N THR A 611 16.16 -9.25 18.01
CA THR A 611 15.34 -8.19 18.58
C THR A 611 14.51 -8.62 19.79
N ASN A 612 14.23 -9.94 19.93
CA ASN A 612 13.59 -10.49 21.12
C ASN A 612 14.47 -10.43 22.37
N ARG A 613 15.78 -10.13 22.25
CA ARG A 613 16.67 -9.91 23.38
C ARG A 613 16.50 -8.54 24.03
N LEU A 614 15.90 -7.59 23.33
CA LEU A 614 15.56 -6.27 23.90
C LEU A 614 14.63 -6.42 25.10
N PRO A 615 14.78 -5.64 26.18
CA PRO A 615 14.11 -5.91 27.46
C PRO A 615 12.58 -6.08 27.36
N LEU A 616 11.90 -5.14 26.70
CA LEU A 616 10.45 -5.23 26.50
C LEU A 616 10.07 -6.38 25.56
N ASN A 617 10.76 -6.50 24.44
CA ASN A 617 10.46 -7.53 23.46
C ASN A 617 10.62 -8.95 24.02
N ARG A 618 11.66 -9.18 24.88
CA ARG A 618 11.86 -10.45 25.59
C ARG A 618 10.64 -10.82 26.41
N LEU A 619 10.12 -9.87 27.19
CA LEU A 619 8.92 -10.10 27.98
C LEU A 619 7.70 -10.42 27.09
N LEU A 620 7.48 -9.62 26.03
CA LEU A 620 6.36 -9.83 25.13
C LEU A 620 6.44 -11.17 24.39
N ALA A 621 7.64 -11.55 23.94
CA ALA A 621 7.88 -12.85 23.28
C ALA A 621 7.64 -14.02 24.25
N THR A 622 8.10 -13.92 25.50
CA THR A 622 7.85 -14.96 26.51
C THR A 622 6.37 -15.09 26.84
N ILE A 623 5.66 -13.97 26.98
CA ILE A 623 4.19 -13.98 27.16
C ILE A 623 3.48 -14.62 25.95
N ALA A 624 3.91 -14.27 24.73
CA ALA A 624 3.35 -14.85 23.51
C ALA A 624 3.52 -16.38 23.45
N ARG A 625 4.71 -16.90 23.83
CA ARG A 625 4.95 -18.35 23.95
C ARG A 625 4.07 -18.99 25.00
N ALA A 626 3.93 -18.37 26.17
CA ALA A 626 3.05 -18.90 27.22
C ALA A 626 1.58 -18.96 26.76
N HIS A 627 1.09 -17.92 26.08
CA HIS A 627 -0.24 -17.92 25.49
C HIS A 627 -0.41 -19.00 24.41
N ALA A 628 0.62 -19.20 23.56
CA ALA A 628 0.58 -20.25 22.54
C ALA A 628 0.52 -21.66 23.15
N LEU A 629 1.25 -21.89 24.26
CA LEU A 629 1.19 -23.14 25.05
C LEU A 629 -0.21 -23.33 25.64
N ILE A 630 -0.82 -22.31 26.24
CA ILE A 630 -2.19 -22.37 26.75
C ILE A 630 -3.19 -22.70 25.60
N ALA A 631 -3.05 -22.07 24.45
CA ALA A 631 -3.92 -22.31 23.30
C ALA A 631 -3.77 -23.72 22.70
N ARG A 632 -2.67 -24.43 23.05
CA ARG A 632 -2.40 -25.82 22.67
C ARG A 632 -2.71 -26.81 23.77
N ASP A 633 -3.40 -26.39 24.84
CA ASP A 633 -3.78 -27.21 26.02
C ASP A 633 -2.55 -27.68 26.87
N ASP A 634 -1.47 -26.89 26.89
CA ASP A 634 -0.27 -27.14 27.74
C ASP A 634 -0.01 -26.00 28.72
N PRO A 635 -0.90 -25.77 29.71
CA PRO A 635 -0.78 -24.72 30.68
C PRO A 635 0.33 -24.96 31.73
N GLU A 636 0.74 -26.21 31.98
CA GLU A 636 1.85 -26.56 32.86
C GLU A 636 3.17 -26.06 32.30
N ALA A 637 3.45 -26.27 30.99
CA ALA A 637 4.63 -25.74 30.33
C ALA A 637 4.62 -24.19 30.30
N ALA A 638 3.45 -23.57 30.10
CA ALA A 638 3.31 -22.11 30.18
C ALA A 638 3.67 -21.58 31.59
N THR A 639 3.21 -22.25 32.64
CA THR A 639 3.49 -21.90 34.03
C THR A 639 4.99 -22.04 34.33
N ALA A 640 5.62 -23.13 33.92
CA ALA A 640 7.05 -23.38 34.11
C ALA A 640 7.90 -22.32 33.37
N LEU A 641 7.54 -21.96 32.14
CA LEU A 641 8.22 -20.91 31.35
C LEU A 641 8.17 -19.56 32.07
N LEU A 642 7.01 -19.16 32.56
CA LEU A 642 6.81 -17.86 33.19
C LEU A 642 7.41 -17.79 34.61
N ALA A 643 7.55 -18.93 35.31
CA ALA A 643 8.14 -18.96 36.67
C ALA A 643 9.58 -18.45 36.69
N THR A 644 10.36 -18.73 35.63
CA THR A 644 11.78 -18.33 35.52
C THR A 644 11.97 -16.96 34.85
N THR A 645 10.91 -16.32 34.38
CA THR A 645 10.95 -15.05 33.63
C THR A 645 11.02 -13.87 34.62
N ALA A 646 11.91 -12.90 34.33
CA ALA A 646 11.96 -11.63 35.01
C ALA A 646 11.35 -10.49 34.12
N ALA A 647 10.62 -9.58 34.75
CA ALA A 647 10.09 -8.40 34.07
C ALA A 647 11.11 -7.25 34.10
N PRO A 648 11.21 -6.45 33.02
CA PRO A 648 11.90 -5.17 33.07
C PRO A 648 11.21 -4.22 34.05
N PRO A 649 11.93 -3.18 34.53
CA PRO A 649 11.36 -2.17 35.42
C PRO A 649 10.03 -1.60 34.86
N GLY A 650 9.04 -1.44 35.71
CA GLY A 650 7.71 -0.93 35.33
C GLY A 650 6.75 -1.97 34.71
N HIS A 651 7.19 -3.21 34.44
CA HIS A 651 6.38 -4.22 33.74
C HIS A 651 6.03 -5.45 34.60
N ALA A 652 6.23 -5.40 35.92
CA ALA A 652 5.92 -6.50 36.85
C ALA A 652 4.45 -6.92 36.76
N ALA A 653 3.50 -5.98 36.63
CA ALA A 653 2.09 -6.27 36.51
C ALA A 653 1.74 -7.05 35.25
N LEU A 654 2.41 -6.76 34.12
CA LEU A 654 2.18 -7.48 32.86
C LEU A 654 2.63 -8.94 32.97
N LEU A 655 3.77 -9.20 33.62
CA LEU A 655 4.24 -10.56 33.90
C LEU A 655 3.31 -11.30 34.86
N ALA A 656 2.86 -10.64 35.94
CA ALA A 656 1.93 -11.23 36.89
C ALA A 656 0.59 -11.61 36.24
N VAL A 657 0.06 -10.79 35.34
CA VAL A 657 -1.12 -11.11 34.53
C VAL A 657 -0.91 -12.38 33.71
N ALA A 658 0.25 -12.52 33.05
CA ALA A 658 0.56 -13.70 32.25
C ALA A 658 0.66 -14.97 33.15
N ARG A 659 1.34 -14.87 34.30
CA ARG A 659 1.43 -15.96 35.28
C ARG A 659 0.07 -16.37 35.82
N ALA A 660 -0.73 -15.42 36.26
CA ALA A 660 -2.08 -15.70 36.76
C ALA A 660 -2.96 -16.35 35.71
N ARG A 661 -2.84 -15.97 34.44
CA ARG A 661 -3.55 -16.59 33.32
C ARG A 661 -3.13 -18.04 33.10
N ALA A 662 -1.82 -18.32 33.14
CA ALA A 662 -1.31 -19.68 33.04
C ALA A 662 -1.77 -20.56 34.20
N LEU A 663 -1.72 -20.06 35.45
CA LEU A 663 -2.22 -20.75 36.63
C LEU A 663 -3.73 -21.04 36.56
N LEU A 664 -4.54 -20.10 36.09
CA LEU A 664 -5.96 -20.34 35.88
C LEU A 664 -6.20 -21.41 34.79
N ALA A 665 -5.43 -21.39 33.72
CA ALA A 665 -5.51 -22.42 32.69
C ALA A 665 -5.08 -23.79 33.21
N ALA A 666 -4.09 -23.86 34.11
CA ALA A 666 -3.67 -25.09 34.81
C ALA A 666 -4.63 -25.54 35.93
N GLY A 667 -5.71 -24.80 36.16
CA GLY A 667 -6.74 -25.18 37.14
C GLY A 667 -6.42 -24.76 38.58
N ASP A 668 -5.50 -23.85 38.82
CA ASP A 668 -5.18 -23.33 40.17
C ASP A 668 -5.62 -21.85 40.34
N PRO A 669 -6.92 -21.62 40.60
CA PRO A 669 -7.42 -20.26 40.79
C PRO A 669 -6.90 -19.60 42.09
N LEU A 670 -6.50 -20.37 43.08
CA LEU A 670 -5.99 -19.85 44.34
C LEU A 670 -4.59 -19.24 44.13
N ALA A 671 -3.69 -19.95 43.44
CA ALA A 671 -2.36 -19.47 43.12
C ALA A 671 -2.44 -18.26 42.20
N ALA A 672 -3.34 -18.27 41.22
CA ALA A 672 -3.55 -17.13 40.35
C ALA A 672 -3.95 -15.85 41.11
N GLY A 673 -4.87 -15.96 42.08
CA GLY A 673 -5.22 -14.83 42.93
C GLY A 673 -4.06 -14.32 43.79
N ARG A 674 -3.24 -15.22 44.34
CA ARG A 674 -2.05 -14.88 45.11
C ARG A 674 -0.97 -14.17 44.29
N GLU A 675 -0.79 -14.51 43.03
CA GLU A 675 0.17 -13.86 42.12
C GLU A 675 -0.16 -12.38 41.89
N LEU A 676 -1.44 -12.01 41.88
CA LEU A 676 -1.93 -10.65 41.61
C LEU A 676 -2.02 -9.78 42.87
N THR A 677 -2.16 -10.36 44.09
CA THR A 677 -2.36 -9.65 45.35
C THR A 677 -1.21 -8.68 45.69
N PRO A 678 0.07 -8.99 45.42
CA PRO A 678 1.19 -8.12 45.79
C PRO A 678 1.35 -6.88 44.92
N LEU A 679 0.58 -6.70 43.87
CA LEU A 679 0.75 -5.59 42.92
C LEU A 679 0.46 -4.20 43.52
N GLY A 680 -0.14 -4.12 44.69
CA GLY A 680 -0.33 -2.89 45.47
C GLY A 680 -1.09 -1.79 44.69
N ASP A 681 -0.47 -0.60 44.62
CA ASP A 681 -1.04 0.53 43.87
C ASP A 681 -0.93 0.32 42.34
N LEU A 682 -2.06 0.12 41.70
CA LEU A 682 -2.17 -0.04 40.25
C LEU A 682 -2.28 1.30 39.50
N GLY A 683 -2.12 2.44 40.18
CA GLY A 683 -2.30 3.77 39.58
C GLY A 683 -1.41 4.05 38.39
N THR A 684 -0.19 3.56 38.43
CA THR A 684 0.82 3.70 37.37
C THR A 684 0.78 2.60 36.30
N VAL A 685 0.01 1.54 36.53
CA VAL A 685 -0.12 0.42 35.58
C VAL A 685 -1.03 0.80 34.42
N PRO A 686 -0.72 0.43 33.17
CA PRO A 686 -1.58 0.67 32.00
C PRO A 686 -3.02 0.19 32.21
N ARG A 687 -4.00 0.96 31.73
CA ARG A 687 -5.43 0.69 31.96
C ARG A 687 -5.89 -0.68 31.49
N THR A 688 -5.36 -1.16 30.36
CA THR A 688 -5.65 -2.49 29.81
C THR A 688 -5.11 -3.59 30.72
N VAL A 689 -3.88 -3.44 31.23
CA VAL A 689 -3.28 -4.39 32.18
C VAL A 689 -4.03 -4.39 33.51
N ARG A 690 -4.50 -3.22 34.00
CA ARG A 690 -5.36 -3.16 35.20
C ARG A 690 -6.69 -3.89 35.00
N ALA A 691 -7.28 -3.76 33.79
CA ALA A 691 -8.50 -4.50 33.45
C ALA A 691 -8.25 -6.01 33.49
N ASP A 692 -7.09 -6.47 32.95
CA ASP A 692 -6.70 -7.89 33.07
C ASP A 692 -6.53 -8.33 34.54
N VAL A 693 -5.85 -7.53 35.37
CA VAL A 693 -5.69 -7.85 36.81
C VAL A 693 -7.03 -8.03 37.49
N TYR A 694 -7.95 -7.08 37.34
CA TYR A 694 -9.27 -7.19 37.98
C TYR A 694 -10.11 -8.31 37.37
N ALA A 695 -10.05 -8.53 36.06
CA ALA A 695 -10.76 -9.63 35.40
C ALA A 695 -10.28 -11.00 35.92
N LEU A 696 -8.96 -11.19 36.06
CA LEU A 696 -8.39 -12.44 36.61
C LEU A 696 -8.69 -12.65 38.09
N LEU A 697 -8.73 -11.58 38.90
CA LEU A 697 -9.15 -11.67 40.30
C LEU A 697 -10.62 -12.08 40.42
N VAL A 698 -11.50 -11.49 39.60
CA VAL A 698 -12.93 -11.91 39.55
C VAL A 698 -13.07 -13.34 39.08
N GLU A 699 -12.37 -13.73 37.99
CA GLU A 699 -12.37 -15.12 37.50
C GLU A 699 -11.92 -16.11 38.56
N SER A 700 -10.81 -15.77 39.27
CA SER A 700 -10.30 -16.60 40.39
C SER A 700 -11.36 -16.76 41.50
N ALA A 701 -12.05 -15.68 41.88
CA ALA A 701 -13.11 -15.72 42.88
C ALA A 701 -14.30 -16.57 42.42
N LEU A 702 -14.78 -16.36 41.20
CA LEU A 702 -15.91 -17.15 40.63
C LEU A 702 -15.62 -18.64 40.58
N ARG A 703 -14.42 -19.03 40.13
CA ARG A 703 -14.01 -20.48 40.07
C ARG A 703 -13.90 -21.11 41.45
N ARG A 704 -13.72 -20.30 42.48
CA ARG A 704 -13.70 -20.77 43.87
C ARG A 704 -15.06 -20.73 44.53
N GLY A 705 -16.14 -20.41 43.83
CA GLY A 705 -17.48 -20.26 44.35
C GLY A 705 -17.64 -19.03 45.29
N LEU A 706 -16.76 -18.04 45.13
CA LEU A 706 -16.82 -16.80 45.92
C LEU A 706 -17.51 -15.70 45.10
N GLY A 707 -18.08 -14.73 45.79
CA GLY A 707 -18.61 -13.54 45.08
C GLY A 707 -17.51 -12.71 44.40
N PRO A 708 -17.85 -11.91 43.36
CA PRO A 708 -16.86 -11.19 42.56
C PRO A 708 -16.16 -10.06 43.29
N GLY A 709 -16.64 -9.65 44.47
CA GLY A 709 -16.02 -8.64 45.32
C GLY A 709 -15.99 -7.23 44.70
N ALA A 710 -15.19 -6.33 45.33
CA ALA A 710 -15.03 -4.96 44.86
C ALA A 710 -14.33 -4.84 43.49
N HIS A 711 -13.60 -5.88 43.06
CA HIS A 711 -12.84 -5.87 41.81
C HIS A 711 -13.74 -5.80 40.55
N LEU A 712 -14.99 -6.31 40.67
CA LEU A 712 -15.94 -6.24 39.56
C LEU A 712 -16.28 -4.80 39.17
N HIS A 713 -16.54 -3.94 40.16
CA HIS A 713 -16.85 -2.54 39.92
C HIS A 713 -15.66 -1.82 39.25
N GLN A 714 -14.45 -2.08 39.73
CA GLN A 714 -13.24 -1.51 39.15
C GLN A 714 -13.01 -2.00 37.71
N LEU A 715 -13.25 -3.29 37.45
CA LEU A 715 -13.18 -3.88 36.11
C LEU A 715 -14.16 -3.17 35.15
N PHE A 716 -15.43 -3.05 35.54
CA PHE A 716 -16.45 -2.46 34.67
C PHE A 716 -16.19 -0.98 34.41
N ALA A 717 -15.71 -0.21 35.37
CA ALA A 717 -15.30 1.18 35.17
C ALA A 717 -14.14 1.31 34.17
N LEU A 718 -13.20 0.37 34.11
CA LEU A 718 -12.14 0.34 33.14
C LEU A 718 -12.64 -0.08 31.75
N ILE A 719 -13.49 -1.07 31.66
CA ILE A 719 -14.10 -1.55 30.43
C ILE A 719 -14.96 -0.47 29.77
N GLU A 720 -15.74 0.27 30.54
CA GLU A 720 -16.51 1.42 30.05
C GLU A 720 -15.61 2.51 29.46
N ARG A 721 -14.51 2.81 30.12
CA ARG A 721 -13.55 3.84 29.69
C ARG A 721 -12.67 3.45 28.52
N THR A 722 -12.35 2.19 28.38
CA THR A 722 -11.41 1.67 27.35
C THR A 722 -12.12 1.03 26.17
N GLY A 723 -13.35 0.59 26.31
CA GLY A 723 -14.03 -0.25 25.32
C GLY A 723 -13.48 -1.66 25.20
N ALA A 724 -12.50 -2.08 26.03
CA ALA A 724 -11.89 -3.39 25.99
C ALA A 724 -12.92 -4.51 26.25
N ARG A 725 -12.90 -5.56 25.45
CA ARG A 725 -13.74 -6.76 25.60
C ARG A 725 -12.91 -8.02 25.79
N ARG A 726 -11.66 -8.00 25.35
CA ARG A 726 -10.71 -9.12 25.45
C ARG A 726 -10.61 -9.71 26.85
N PRO A 727 -10.47 -8.91 27.95
CA PRO A 727 -10.34 -9.49 29.30
C PRO A 727 -11.52 -10.36 29.71
N LEU A 728 -12.74 -9.98 29.27
CA LEU A 728 -13.97 -10.74 29.57
C LEU A 728 -14.07 -12.00 28.70
N LEU A 729 -13.69 -11.93 27.43
CA LEU A 729 -13.82 -13.04 26.49
C LEU A 729 -12.83 -14.17 26.79
N LEU A 730 -11.64 -13.85 27.30
CA LEU A 730 -10.59 -14.84 27.61
C LEU A 730 -10.81 -15.61 28.89
N LEU A 731 -11.78 -15.24 29.73
CA LEU A 731 -12.02 -15.82 31.07
C LEU A 731 -13.39 -16.49 31.13
N PRO A 732 -13.45 -17.84 31.04
CA PRO A 732 -14.70 -18.57 30.86
C PRO A 732 -15.77 -18.35 31.95
N ALA A 733 -15.39 -18.40 33.26
CA ALA A 733 -16.39 -18.22 34.32
C ALA A 733 -16.94 -16.80 34.34
N LEU A 734 -16.07 -15.78 34.17
CA LEU A 734 -16.46 -14.38 34.09
C LEU A 734 -17.36 -14.11 32.87
N ARG A 735 -16.97 -14.64 31.71
CA ARG A 735 -17.75 -14.51 30.46
C ARG A 735 -19.15 -15.10 30.62
N THR A 736 -19.23 -16.33 31.15
CA THR A 736 -20.51 -17.02 31.37
C THR A 736 -21.39 -16.24 32.34
N ALA A 737 -20.84 -15.77 33.45
CA ALA A 737 -21.57 -15.00 34.45
C ALA A 737 -22.07 -13.62 33.90
N VAL A 738 -21.30 -12.97 33.01
CA VAL A 738 -21.77 -11.73 32.36
C VAL A 738 -22.88 -12.01 31.36
N ILE A 739 -22.69 -13.01 30.47
CA ILE A 739 -23.69 -13.36 29.44
C ILE A 739 -24.98 -13.88 30.09
N GLY A 740 -24.86 -14.65 31.17
CA GLY A 740 -26.01 -15.21 31.93
C GLY A 740 -26.73 -14.21 32.81
N GLY A 741 -26.23 -12.96 32.93
CA GLY A 741 -26.85 -11.95 33.79
C GLY A 741 -26.68 -12.22 35.29
N GLU A 742 -25.71 -13.03 35.68
CA GLU A 742 -25.44 -13.41 37.08
C GLU A 742 -24.71 -12.28 37.85
N LEU A 743 -24.08 -11.36 37.11
CA LEU A 743 -23.34 -10.24 37.68
C LEU A 743 -24.13 -8.95 37.62
N PRO A 744 -24.08 -8.09 38.67
CA PRO A 744 -24.76 -6.83 38.67
C PRO A 744 -24.16 -5.83 37.65
N LEU A 745 -24.85 -5.63 36.53
CA LEU A 745 -24.53 -4.63 35.53
C LEU A 745 -25.39 -3.37 35.74
N PRO A 746 -24.88 -2.18 35.38
CA PRO A 746 -25.70 -0.97 35.36
C PRO A 746 -26.93 -1.15 34.46
N PRO A 747 -28.13 -0.77 34.91
CA PRO A 747 -29.35 -0.93 34.11
C PRO A 747 -29.42 0.02 32.90
N SER A 748 -28.55 1.01 32.85
CA SER A 748 -28.43 2.00 31.75
C SER A 748 -26.98 2.37 31.50
N GLY A 749 -26.71 2.91 30.31
CA GLY A 749 -25.35 3.29 29.91
C GLY A 749 -24.63 2.24 29.06
N PRO A 750 -23.36 2.44 28.71
CA PRO A 750 -22.63 1.61 27.75
C PRO A 750 -22.48 0.14 28.14
N LEU A 751 -22.57 -0.18 29.43
CA LEU A 751 -22.45 -1.56 29.94
C LEU A 751 -23.78 -2.33 29.95
N SER A 752 -24.93 -1.69 29.75
CA SER A 752 -26.22 -2.37 29.70
C SER A 752 -26.34 -3.37 28.57
N SER A 753 -25.66 -3.13 27.44
CA SER A 753 -25.61 -4.02 26.26
C SER A 753 -24.49 -5.07 26.32
N LEU A 754 -23.63 -5.04 27.32
CA LEU A 754 -22.44 -5.87 27.43
C LEU A 754 -22.71 -7.39 27.29
N PRO A 755 -23.76 -7.99 27.88
CA PRO A 755 -24.07 -9.40 27.71
C PRO A 755 -24.32 -9.78 26.25
N VAL A 756 -25.09 -8.97 25.54
CA VAL A 756 -25.43 -9.18 24.11
C VAL A 756 -24.18 -9.05 23.23
N GLU A 757 -23.38 -8.02 23.48
CA GLU A 757 -22.11 -7.79 22.78
C GLU A 757 -21.15 -8.97 22.96
N LEU A 758 -20.92 -9.41 24.19
CA LEU A 758 -20.01 -10.52 24.50
C LEU A 758 -20.50 -11.84 23.92
N ALA A 759 -21.79 -12.11 23.94
CA ALA A 759 -22.36 -13.30 23.33
C ALA A 759 -22.14 -13.30 21.80
N ALA A 760 -22.31 -12.14 21.16
CA ALA A 760 -22.07 -11.98 19.73
C ALA A 760 -20.59 -12.13 19.36
N LEU A 761 -19.69 -11.46 20.07
CA LEU A 761 -18.25 -11.56 19.87
C LEU A 761 -17.75 -12.99 20.10
N HIS A 762 -18.21 -13.66 21.15
CA HIS A 762 -17.83 -15.04 21.45
C HIS A 762 -18.28 -15.99 20.33
N ARG A 763 -19.51 -15.87 19.83
CA ARG A 763 -19.98 -16.66 18.69
C ARG A 763 -19.17 -16.40 17.42
N ALA A 764 -18.88 -15.13 17.13
CA ALA A 764 -18.09 -14.76 15.95
C ALA A 764 -16.64 -15.27 16.01
N ASN A 765 -16.06 -15.31 17.20
CA ASN A 765 -14.68 -15.78 17.40
C ASN A 765 -14.56 -17.31 17.35
N THR A 766 -15.62 -18.04 17.71
CA THR A 766 -15.64 -19.53 17.77
C THR A 766 -16.36 -20.17 16.59
N GLY A 767 -17.00 -19.40 15.72
CA GLY A 767 -17.79 -19.87 14.58
C GLY A 767 -17.61 -18.98 13.35
N ALA A 768 -18.36 -19.27 12.28
CA ALA A 768 -18.38 -18.40 11.09
C ALA A 768 -19.03 -17.05 11.43
N ALA A 769 -18.37 -15.96 11.04
CA ALA A 769 -18.97 -14.64 11.10
C ALA A 769 -20.28 -14.59 10.29
N PRO A 770 -21.31 -13.84 10.73
CA PRO A 770 -22.58 -13.79 10.03
C PRO A 770 -22.41 -13.17 8.65
N ALA A 771 -22.66 -13.94 7.59
CA ALA A 771 -22.65 -13.43 6.22
C ALA A 771 -23.97 -12.69 5.94
N LEU A 772 -23.92 -11.37 5.87
CA LEU A 772 -25.03 -10.52 5.47
C LEU A 772 -25.05 -10.34 3.95
N SER A 773 -26.23 -10.35 3.34
CA SER A 773 -26.41 -9.95 1.94
C SER A 773 -26.32 -8.42 1.83
N GLU A 774 -26.09 -7.90 0.61
CA GLU A 774 -26.08 -6.45 0.33
C GLU A 774 -27.36 -5.79 0.87
N ARG A 775 -28.50 -6.41 0.63
CA ARG A 775 -29.80 -5.91 1.10
C ARG A 775 -29.95 -5.88 2.61
N GLU A 776 -29.42 -6.90 3.30
CA GLU A 776 -29.41 -6.91 4.76
C GLU A 776 -28.46 -5.86 5.33
N THR A 777 -27.35 -5.59 4.66
CA THR A 777 -26.40 -4.52 5.03
C THR A 777 -27.03 -3.14 4.85
N GLU A 778 -27.73 -2.88 3.74
CA GLU A 778 -28.45 -1.62 3.52
C GLU A 778 -29.53 -1.38 4.60
N VAL A 779 -30.31 -2.43 4.92
CA VAL A 779 -31.32 -2.37 6.00
C VAL A 779 -30.64 -2.08 7.33
N LEU A 780 -29.51 -2.74 7.64
CA LEU A 780 -28.78 -2.53 8.89
C LEU A 780 -28.26 -1.08 9.02
N LEU A 781 -27.70 -0.51 7.95
CA LEU A 781 -27.28 0.90 7.91
C LEU A 781 -28.44 1.85 8.19
N SER A 782 -29.63 1.56 7.65
CA SER A 782 -30.84 2.37 7.89
C SER A 782 -31.40 2.16 9.30
N LEU A 783 -31.20 1.00 9.91
CA LEU A 783 -31.60 0.71 11.28
C LEU A 783 -30.76 1.46 12.31
N ASP A 784 -29.58 1.92 11.98
CA ASP A 784 -28.68 2.72 12.84
C ASP A 784 -29.14 4.17 13.01
N GLY A 785 -30.04 4.67 12.14
CA GLY A 785 -30.63 6.01 12.18
C GLY A 785 -31.84 6.12 13.11
N PRO A 786 -32.43 7.32 13.27
CA PRO A 786 -33.60 7.57 14.08
C PRO A 786 -34.91 7.17 13.40
N GLU A 787 -34.92 6.82 12.11
CA GLU A 787 -36.07 6.61 11.27
C GLU A 787 -36.91 5.41 11.74
N THR A 788 -38.25 5.51 11.55
CA THR A 788 -39.15 4.38 11.79
C THR A 788 -39.03 3.31 10.69
N LEU A 789 -39.39 2.06 10.98
CA LEU A 789 -39.43 1.00 9.96
C LEU A 789 -40.30 1.38 8.76
N SER A 790 -41.38 2.20 8.96
CA SER A 790 -42.20 2.68 7.85
C SER A 790 -41.46 3.65 6.94
N ASP A 791 -40.66 4.54 7.54
CA ASP A 791 -39.89 5.54 6.77
C ASP A 791 -38.70 4.88 6.05
N ILE A 792 -38.03 3.91 6.69
CA ILE A 792 -36.98 3.10 6.05
C ILE A 792 -37.55 2.34 4.84
N ALA A 793 -38.77 1.75 4.97
CA ALA A 793 -39.39 1.06 3.85
C ALA A 793 -39.66 2.00 2.66
N LYS A 794 -40.11 3.24 2.95
CA LYS A 794 -40.35 4.27 1.93
C LYS A 794 -39.03 4.72 1.25
N SER A 795 -38.00 5.03 2.05
CA SER A 795 -36.68 5.46 1.53
C SER A 795 -36.00 4.41 0.68
N MET A 796 -36.20 3.13 1.00
CA MET A 796 -35.64 2.00 0.26
C MET A 796 -36.55 1.53 -0.91
N TYR A 797 -37.67 2.20 -1.16
CA TYR A 797 -38.67 1.85 -2.20
C TYR A 797 -39.15 0.40 -2.09
N ILE A 798 -39.39 -0.11 -0.89
CA ILE A 798 -39.90 -1.47 -0.64
C ILE A 798 -41.19 -1.47 0.21
N SER A 799 -41.91 -2.60 0.17
CA SER A 799 -43.07 -2.77 1.02
C SER A 799 -42.64 -2.94 2.49
N GLY A 800 -43.50 -2.46 3.43
CA GLY A 800 -43.26 -2.66 4.87
C GLY A 800 -43.13 -4.16 5.25
N ASN A 801 -43.80 -5.05 4.51
CA ASN A 801 -43.69 -6.50 4.74
C ASN A 801 -42.31 -7.04 4.29
N THR A 802 -41.78 -6.56 3.16
CA THR A 802 -40.46 -6.89 2.66
C THR A 802 -39.39 -6.46 3.66
N LEU A 803 -39.48 -5.21 4.17
CA LEU A 803 -38.55 -4.72 5.19
C LEU A 803 -38.61 -5.57 6.47
N LYS A 804 -39.80 -5.90 6.98
CA LYS A 804 -39.94 -6.74 8.18
C LYS A 804 -39.34 -8.12 7.97
N THR A 805 -39.48 -8.70 6.78
CA THR A 805 -38.91 -10.02 6.47
C THR A 805 -37.38 -9.95 6.42
N THR A 806 -36.82 -8.93 5.77
CA THR A 806 -35.36 -8.71 5.71
C THR A 806 -34.80 -8.42 7.10
N ALA A 807 -35.45 -7.57 7.90
CA ALA A 807 -35.04 -7.29 9.28
C ALA A 807 -35.07 -8.55 10.17
N ARG A 808 -36.09 -9.43 10.03
CA ARG A 808 -36.11 -10.71 10.74
C ARG A 808 -34.96 -11.63 10.34
N SER A 809 -34.65 -11.70 9.04
CA SER A 809 -33.51 -12.48 8.55
C SER A 809 -32.21 -11.94 9.12
N LEU A 810 -32.03 -10.61 9.08
CA LEU A 810 -30.89 -9.89 9.64
C LEU A 810 -30.74 -10.17 11.15
N TYR A 811 -31.81 -9.99 11.93
CA TYR A 811 -31.78 -10.25 13.38
C TYR A 811 -31.41 -11.70 13.71
N ARG A 812 -31.97 -12.65 12.96
CA ARG A 812 -31.63 -14.07 13.13
C ARG A 812 -30.14 -14.33 12.83
N LYS A 813 -29.58 -13.74 11.78
CA LYS A 813 -28.16 -13.88 11.41
C LYS A 813 -27.23 -13.24 12.45
N LEU A 814 -27.59 -12.06 12.96
CA LEU A 814 -26.85 -11.40 14.02
C LEU A 814 -27.10 -12.04 15.40
N GLY A 815 -28.15 -12.87 15.54
CA GLY A 815 -28.58 -13.45 16.82
C GLY A 815 -29.14 -12.38 17.78
N ALA A 816 -29.77 -11.35 17.24
CA ALA A 816 -30.39 -10.26 17.96
C ALA A 816 -31.91 -10.48 18.08
N ALA A 817 -32.51 -10.03 19.17
CA ALA A 817 -33.95 -10.12 19.37
C ALA A 817 -34.70 -8.94 18.72
N ASP A 818 -34.11 -7.78 18.69
CA ASP A 818 -34.74 -6.54 18.21
C ASP A 818 -33.72 -5.63 17.44
N ARG A 819 -34.23 -4.44 17.02
CA ARG A 819 -33.45 -3.40 16.34
C ARG A 819 -32.25 -2.94 17.16
N TYR A 820 -32.47 -2.69 18.45
CA TYR A 820 -31.42 -2.16 19.33
C TYR A 820 -30.27 -3.18 19.45
N GLU A 821 -30.61 -4.43 19.76
CA GLU A 821 -29.61 -5.50 19.83
C GLU A 821 -28.88 -5.74 18.50
N ALA A 822 -29.59 -5.66 17.37
CA ALA A 822 -28.99 -5.81 16.06
C ALA A 822 -27.92 -4.75 15.77
N VAL A 823 -28.21 -3.48 16.11
CA VAL A 823 -27.25 -2.39 15.96
C VAL A 823 -26.05 -2.56 16.90
N VAL A 824 -26.30 -2.94 18.16
CA VAL A 824 -25.25 -3.20 19.15
C VAL A 824 -24.32 -4.33 18.68
N VAL A 825 -24.88 -5.44 18.24
CA VAL A 825 -24.12 -6.59 17.72
C VAL A 825 -23.32 -6.19 16.49
N ALA A 826 -23.93 -5.47 15.56
CA ALA A 826 -23.27 -5.04 14.33
C ALA A 826 -22.10 -4.10 14.60
N ARG A 827 -22.23 -3.21 15.57
CA ARG A 827 -21.12 -2.34 16.03
C ARG A 827 -20.02 -3.15 16.73
N ALA A 828 -20.40 -4.09 17.60
CA ALA A 828 -19.44 -4.96 18.28
C ALA A 828 -18.61 -5.79 17.28
N LEU A 829 -19.23 -6.25 16.20
CA LEU A 829 -18.59 -6.99 15.12
C LEU A 829 -17.90 -6.08 14.09
N ALA A 830 -17.92 -4.75 14.26
CA ALA A 830 -17.41 -3.75 13.32
C ALA A 830 -18.06 -3.80 11.91
N ILE A 831 -19.29 -4.27 11.82
CA ILE A 831 -20.11 -4.19 10.61
C ILE A 831 -20.65 -2.77 10.44
N LEU A 832 -20.98 -2.11 11.57
CA LEU A 832 -21.31 -0.68 11.63
C LEU A 832 -20.15 0.11 12.28
N PRO A 833 -19.97 1.39 11.93
CA PRO A 833 -18.97 2.24 12.57
C PRO A 833 -19.27 2.40 14.07
N ALA A 834 -18.23 2.56 14.88
CA ALA A 834 -18.39 2.94 16.29
C ALA A 834 -18.90 4.39 16.35
N GLN A 835 -19.82 4.69 17.29
CA GLN A 835 -20.27 6.05 17.55
C GLN A 835 -19.16 6.94 18.10
#